data_e9a8b0e529bdf297e348f8e25d10e1d1
#
_entry.id   e9a8b0e529bdf297e348f8e25d10e1d1
#
_cell.length_a   1.000
_cell.length_b   1.000
_cell.length_c   1.000
_cell.angle_alpha   90.00
_cell.angle_beta   90.00
_cell.angle_gamma   90.00
#
_symmetry.space_group_name_H-M   'P 1'
#
loop_
_entity.id
_entity.type
_entity.pdbx_description
1 polymer ?
#
loop_
_entity_poly.entity_id
_entity_poly.type
_entity_poly.pdbx_seq_one_letter_code
_entity_poly.pdbx_strand_id
1 'polypeptide(L)'
;MLPLGIRNALALPANNATGSIQDVEHIIILMQENRSFDHYFGTLRGVRGFGDTRAVSLPTGNPVWYQPLAEGAAADAAYVLPFRPSAPNLGLQFLQDLAHDWNTTHTAWNGGLYDQWVPAKGTTTMAYMTREDIPFHYALADAFTICDAYHCSIMAPTDPNRYYMWTGWVGNDGSGGGPVIDNAELGYGWSTYPEVLQSAGISWKIYQDIGTGLNANGSWGWTSNPYIGNYGDNSLLYFNQYRNAQPGNPLYDNARTGTNVSNGGTYFDVLKQDVANNTLPQVSWIVAPEAYSEHPNWPANYGAWYVDQVLQILTSNPQAWSKTVLLVNYDENDGFFDHVAPPFAPTTSANGLSTVALTNEIYTGNGQYPAGENSNGPYGLGPRVPMIIVSPWTKGGYVCSQIFDHTSVIRFIEKRFGQSHNLGESNITPWRRAICGDLMSAFNFVNPNDAEPTLPSTAGYVPPDQLRHPDYVPLPPLVQAVPKQEPGVRPARALPYEFFVRLQDEASQGNLSMRFVNSGQAGAAFLVYATNSTAAPRSYTVEAGKRLDDTFPVNASGTYDYTVFGPNSYLRRFAGKPAVASNWWTHSEVARPEVADGYDVANGNLQLRLENLGTARCQFTITNAYDPSMNLTRTVVGGNNEDIYLDLRAAYGWYDLTVTVNTDATFVRRLAGHVETGRSSMSDPALGS
;
A
#
# COMPACT_ATOMS: atom_id res chain seq x y z
N MET A 1 -11.96 -28.16 3.09
CA MET A 1 -13.15 -27.48 2.50
C MET A 1 -12.92 -25.99 2.67
N LEU A 2 -13.36 -25.19 1.70
CA LEU A 2 -13.36 -23.73 1.87
C LEU A 2 -14.28 -23.31 3.02
N PRO A 3 -13.96 -22.21 3.72
CA PRO A 3 -14.87 -21.56 4.65
C PRO A 3 -16.21 -21.26 3.98
N LEU A 4 -17.29 -21.39 4.75
CA LEU A 4 -18.65 -21.29 4.20
C LEU A 4 -18.92 -19.90 3.60
N GLY A 5 -18.47 -18.85 4.24
CA GLY A 5 -18.64 -17.47 3.77
C GLY A 5 -17.99 -17.24 2.41
N ILE A 6 -16.73 -17.67 2.22
CA ILE A 6 -16.02 -17.54 0.93
C ILE A 6 -16.74 -18.33 -0.17
N ARG A 7 -17.14 -19.57 0.12
CA ARG A 7 -17.85 -20.41 -0.84
C ARG A 7 -19.17 -19.79 -1.29
N ASN A 8 -19.97 -19.30 -0.36
CA ASN A 8 -21.24 -18.66 -0.66
C ASN A 8 -21.03 -17.36 -1.48
N ALA A 9 -20.04 -16.55 -1.10
CA ALA A 9 -19.73 -15.30 -1.79
C ALA A 9 -19.30 -15.53 -3.25
N LEU A 10 -18.55 -16.61 -3.51
CA LEU A 10 -18.13 -16.98 -4.87
C LEU A 10 -19.31 -17.48 -5.72
N ALA A 11 -20.24 -18.22 -5.14
CA ALA A 11 -21.35 -18.83 -5.87
C ALA A 11 -22.43 -17.82 -6.34
N LEU A 12 -22.49 -16.64 -5.74
CA LEU A 12 -23.50 -15.63 -6.04
C LEU A 12 -23.01 -14.63 -7.10
N PRO A 13 -23.76 -14.42 -8.21
CA PRO A 13 -23.37 -13.49 -9.26
C PRO A 13 -23.51 -12.03 -8.82
N ALA A 14 -22.83 -11.12 -9.56
CA ALA A 14 -23.01 -9.70 -9.42
C ALA A 14 -24.38 -9.23 -9.99
N ASN A 15 -24.96 -8.20 -9.37
CA ASN A 15 -25.90 -7.35 -10.07
C ASN A 15 -25.16 -6.65 -11.23
N ASN A 16 -25.63 -6.76 -12.45
CA ASN A 16 -24.99 -6.19 -13.62
C ASN A 16 -26.02 -5.46 -14.49
N ALA A 17 -26.84 -4.63 -13.88
CA ALA A 17 -27.92 -3.91 -14.57
C ALA A 17 -27.37 -2.74 -15.41
N THR A 18 -26.31 -2.08 -14.94
CA THR A 18 -25.70 -0.91 -15.60
C THR A 18 -24.29 -1.20 -16.13
N GLY A 19 -23.64 -2.26 -15.67
CA GLY A 19 -22.24 -2.55 -15.96
C GLY A 19 -21.28 -1.48 -15.41
N SER A 20 -21.65 -0.83 -14.33
CA SER A 20 -20.89 0.26 -13.72
C SER A 20 -20.97 0.23 -12.19
N ILE A 21 -20.23 1.13 -11.53
CA ILE A 21 -20.29 1.28 -10.07
C ILE A 21 -21.71 1.58 -9.57
N GLN A 22 -22.64 2.03 -10.43
CA GLN A 22 -24.03 2.27 -10.06
C GLN A 22 -24.78 1.01 -9.64
N ASP A 23 -24.26 -0.17 -9.99
CA ASP A 23 -24.79 -1.46 -9.56
C ASP A 23 -24.49 -1.80 -8.09
N VAL A 24 -23.58 -1.06 -7.44
CA VAL A 24 -23.28 -1.19 -6.00
C VAL A 24 -24.33 -0.41 -5.21
N GLU A 25 -25.05 -1.09 -4.32
CA GLU A 25 -26.00 -0.46 -3.40
C GLU A 25 -25.45 -0.35 -1.97
N HIS A 26 -24.55 -1.26 -1.58
CA HIS A 26 -24.01 -1.33 -0.23
C HIS A 26 -22.48 -1.39 -0.24
N ILE A 27 -21.85 -0.50 0.50
CA ILE A 27 -20.40 -0.49 0.76
C ILE A 27 -20.20 -0.74 2.25
N ILE A 28 -19.49 -1.82 2.59
CA ILE A 28 -19.22 -2.24 3.96
C ILE A 28 -17.73 -2.22 4.19
N ILE A 29 -17.29 -1.58 5.26
CA ILE A 29 -15.89 -1.48 5.65
C ILE A 29 -15.70 -2.28 6.95
N LEU A 30 -14.78 -3.23 6.94
CA LEU A 30 -14.31 -3.94 8.12
C LEU A 30 -12.81 -3.71 8.23
N MET A 31 -12.41 -2.80 9.12
CA MET A 31 -11.02 -2.50 9.39
C MET A 31 -10.55 -3.32 10.58
N GLN A 32 -9.57 -4.16 10.34
CA GLN A 32 -8.87 -4.99 11.33
C GLN A 32 -7.61 -4.28 11.83
N GLU A 33 -6.86 -4.92 12.71
CA GLU A 33 -5.76 -4.35 13.47
C GLU A 33 -4.39 -4.86 13.05
N ASN A 34 -3.49 -3.92 12.96
CA ASN A 34 -2.06 -3.95 13.18
C ASN A 34 -1.29 -5.08 12.48
N ARG A 35 -1.40 -5.18 11.13
CA ARG A 35 -0.62 -6.15 10.36
C ARG A 35 -0.02 -5.52 9.10
N SER A 36 1.30 -5.68 8.88
CA SER A 36 1.88 -5.26 7.61
C SER A 36 1.51 -6.22 6.47
N PHE A 37 1.63 -5.73 5.24
CA PHE A 37 1.38 -6.56 4.06
C PHE A 37 2.35 -7.73 3.98
N ASP A 38 3.65 -7.51 4.18
CA ASP A 38 4.65 -8.58 4.12
C ASP A 38 4.49 -9.60 5.26
N HIS A 39 4.08 -9.14 6.46
CA HIS A 39 3.83 -10.02 7.59
C HIS A 39 2.78 -11.10 7.27
N TYR A 40 1.73 -10.74 6.52
CA TYR A 40 0.67 -11.67 6.12
C TYR A 40 0.88 -12.27 4.74
N PHE A 41 1.23 -11.46 3.74
CA PHE A 41 1.18 -11.83 2.33
C PHE A 41 2.54 -11.78 1.61
N GLY A 42 3.63 -11.56 2.33
CA GLY A 42 4.97 -11.52 1.73
C GLY A 42 5.36 -12.78 0.96
N THR A 43 4.78 -13.94 1.31
CA THR A 43 4.98 -15.21 0.59
C THR A 43 3.88 -15.53 -0.44
N LEU A 44 2.81 -14.74 -0.54
CA LEU A 44 1.71 -15.02 -1.45
C LEU A 44 2.13 -14.87 -2.91
N ARG A 45 1.77 -15.84 -3.73
CA ARG A 45 2.03 -15.84 -5.18
C ARG A 45 1.52 -14.58 -5.86
N GLY A 46 2.37 -13.98 -6.72
CA GLY A 46 1.99 -12.95 -7.68
C GLY A 46 1.56 -11.61 -7.08
N VAL A 47 1.99 -11.31 -5.87
CA VAL A 47 1.94 -9.97 -5.25
C VAL A 47 3.36 -9.44 -5.09
N ARG A 48 3.55 -8.15 -4.89
CA ARG A 48 4.84 -7.55 -4.57
C ARG A 48 5.24 -7.92 -3.13
N GLY A 49 5.81 -9.12 -2.96
CA GLY A 49 6.22 -9.72 -1.70
C GLY A 49 7.71 -10.02 -1.66
N PHE A 50 8.11 -11.09 -0.98
CA PHE A 50 9.53 -11.44 -0.76
C PHE A 50 10.31 -11.81 -2.04
N GLY A 51 9.65 -12.06 -3.15
CA GLY A 51 10.27 -12.27 -4.46
C GLY A 51 10.56 -10.98 -5.24
N ASP A 52 10.35 -9.79 -4.68
CA ASP A 52 10.60 -8.52 -5.38
C ASP A 52 12.09 -8.33 -5.70
N THR A 53 12.44 -8.44 -6.98
CA THR A 53 13.81 -8.26 -7.49
C THR A 53 14.21 -6.78 -7.64
N ARG A 54 13.30 -5.87 -7.32
CA ARG A 54 13.46 -4.42 -7.43
C ARG A 54 13.27 -3.69 -6.09
N ALA A 55 13.45 -4.41 -4.99
CA ALA A 55 13.44 -3.82 -3.67
C ALA A 55 14.57 -2.78 -3.50
N VAL A 56 14.38 -1.79 -2.64
CA VAL A 56 15.39 -0.78 -2.36
C VAL A 56 16.65 -1.41 -1.76
N SER A 57 17.80 -0.76 -1.99
CA SER A 57 19.06 -1.14 -1.33
C SER A 57 19.30 -0.21 -0.14
N LEU A 58 19.72 -0.79 0.96
CA LEU A 58 20.13 -0.06 2.16
C LEU A 58 21.45 0.70 1.93
N PRO A 59 21.79 1.69 2.78
CA PRO A 59 23.10 2.36 2.74
C PRO A 59 24.29 1.40 2.82
N THR A 60 24.13 0.25 3.43
CA THR A 60 25.13 -0.83 3.48
C THR A 60 25.41 -1.48 2.12
N GLY A 61 24.58 -1.23 1.10
CA GLY A 61 24.62 -1.90 -0.20
C GLY A 61 23.84 -3.23 -0.25
N ASN A 62 23.37 -3.73 0.89
CA ASN A 62 22.52 -4.91 0.96
C ASN A 62 21.08 -4.59 0.55
N PRO A 63 20.32 -5.55 0.02
CA PRO A 63 18.86 -5.39 -0.15
C PRO A 63 18.16 -5.08 1.17
N VAL A 64 17.01 -4.42 1.10
CA VAL A 64 16.21 -4.00 2.27
C VAL A 64 15.85 -5.12 3.26
N TRP A 65 15.89 -6.36 2.83
CA TRP A 65 15.68 -7.55 3.67
C TRP A 65 16.71 -7.72 4.79
N TYR A 66 17.93 -7.19 4.61
CA TYR A 66 19.05 -7.34 5.53
C TYR A 66 19.02 -6.22 6.57
N GLN A 67 18.03 -6.25 7.46
CA GLN A 67 17.85 -5.19 8.45
C GLN A 67 18.94 -5.23 9.51
N PRO A 68 19.72 -4.14 9.71
CA PRO A 68 20.80 -4.09 10.69
C PRO A 68 20.30 -4.29 12.11
N LEU A 69 21.11 -4.96 12.96
CA LEU A 69 20.83 -5.11 14.39
C LEU A 69 21.06 -3.83 15.19
N ALA A 70 21.88 -2.91 14.69
CA ALA A 70 22.23 -1.67 15.36
C ALA A 70 22.19 -0.50 14.37
N GLU A 71 21.89 0.69 14.89
CA GLU A 71 21.92 1.94 14.15
C GLU A 71 23.30 2.22 13.54
N GLY A 72 23.33 2.76 12.30
CA GLY A 72 24.57 3.10 11.59
C GLY A 72 25.47 1.92 11.26
N ALA A 73 24.92 0.73 11.13
CA ALA A 73 25.68 -0.50 10.90
C ALA A 73 26.49 -0.46 9.60
N ALA A 74 27.71 -1.00 9.64
CA ALA A 74 28.56 -1.20 8.47
C ALA A 74 28.02 -2.31 7.55
N ALA A 75 28.52 -2.41 6.31
CA ALA A 75 28.06 -3.39 5.32
C ALA A 75 28.22 -4.85 5.75
N ASP A 76 29.16 -5.13 6.65
CA ASP A 76 29.44 -6.47 7.22
C ASP A 76 28.81 -6.66 8.62
N ALA A 77 28.01 -5.71 9.09
CA ALA A 77 27.36 -5.80 10.40
C ALA A 77 26.33 -6.92 10.46
N ALA A 78 26.07 -7.39 11.69
CA ALA A 78 25.02 -8.38 11.93
C ALA A 78 23.64 -7.83 11.56
N TYR A 79 22.81 -8.69 10.98
CA TYR A 79 21.48 -8.35 10.46
C TYR A 79 20.44 -9.41 10.83
N VAL A 80 19.18 -9.05 10.66
CA VAL A 80 18.04 -9.99 10.70
C VAL A 80 17.35 -9.97 9.34
N LEU A 81 17.09 -11.15 8.78
CA LEU A 81 16.24 -11.35 7.62
C LEU A 81 14.80 -11.60 8.06
N PRO A 82 13.80 -11.35 7.19
CA PRO A 82 12.45 -11.81 7.46
C PRO A 82 12.44 -13.32 7.74
N PHE A 83 11.74 -13.75 8.77
CA PHE A 83 11.71 -15.15 9.22
C PHE A 83 10.32 -15.61 9.62
N ARG A 84 9.98 -16.86 9.31
CA ARG A 84 8.79 -17.49 9.83
C ARG A 84 9.08 -18.02 11.23
N PRO A 85 8.34 -17.57 12.27
CA PRO A 85 8.51 -18.07 13.63
C PRO A 85 8.31 -19.59 13.74
N SER A 86 9.11 -20.24 14.57
CA SER A 86 8.99 -21.67 14.83
C SER A 86 8.02 -21.92 15.97
N ALA A 87 6.72 -21.85 15.67
CA ALA A 87 5.67 -22.16 16.62
C ALA A 87 4.67 -23.15 16.02
N PRO A 88 4.12 -24.11 16.80
CA PRO A 88 3.01 -24.91 16.35
C PRO A 88 1.78 -23.97 16.18
N ASN A 89 1.01 -24.15 15.10
CA ASN A 89 -0.19 -23.38 14.84
C ASN A 89 0.01 -21.86 14.98
N LEU A 90 0.97 -21.31 14.22
CA LEU A 90 1.37 -19.89 14.32
C LEU A 90 0.18 -18.93 14.18
N GLY A 91 -0.79 -19.23 13.33
CA GLY A 91 -2.01 -18.43 13.19
C GLY A 91 -2.95 -18.42 14.42
N LEU A 92 -2.67 -19.25 15.44
CA LEU A 92 -3.35 -19.27 16.74
C LEU A 92 -2.47 -18.70 17.86
N GLN A 93 -1.28 -18.17 17.56
CA GLN A 93 -0.42 -17.57 18.57
C GLN A 93 -0.86 -16.13 18.88
N PHE A 94 -0.71 -15.76 20.15
CA PHE A 94 -0.79 -14.40 20.65
C PHE A 94 0.60 -13.82 20.53
N LEU A 95 0.86 -13.06 19.47
CA LEU A 95 2.19 -12.50 19.21
C LEU A 95 2.48 -11.32 20.15
N GLN A 96 3.76 -11.05 20.34
CA GLN A 96 4.19 -9.84 21.01
C GLN A 96 3.71 -8.60 20.25
N ASP A 97 3.12 -7.66 20.96
CA ASP A 97 2.84 -6.30 20.52
C ASP A 97 4.15 -5.52 20.34
N LEU A 98 4.27 -4.75 19.28
CA LEU A 98 5.47 -4.01 18.91
C LEU A 98 5.27 -2.49 19.08
N ALA A 99 6.37 -1.75 19.25
CA ALA A 99 6.30 -0.31 19.25
C ALA A 99 5.86 0.21 17.86
N HIS A 100 4.77 0.96 17.81
CA HIS A 100 4.18 1.46 16.56
C HIS A 100 3.77 2.95 16.63
N ASP A 101 4.22 3.65 17.67
CA ASP A 101 4.04 5.08 17.84
C ASP A 101 4.75 5.90 16.74
N TRP A 102 4.41 7.20 16.67
CA TRP A 102 4.96 8.14 15.69
C TRP A 102 6.49 8.15 15.65
N ASN A 103 7.14 8.27 16.80
CA ASN A 103 8.59 8.42 16.86
C ASN A 103 9.33 7.15 16.43
N THR A 104 8.90 5.98 16.94
CA THR A 104 9.54 4.70 16.58
C THR A 104 9.30 4.33 15.12
N THR A 105 8.14 4.69 14.55
CA THR A 105 7.84 4.45 13.13
C THR A 105 8.65 5.38 12.22
N HIS A 106 8.81 6.67 12.60
CA HIS A 106 9.71 7.59 11.90
C HIS A 106 11.19 7.19 12.03
N THR A 107 11.59 6.61 13.17
CA THR A 107 12.92 6.02 13.32
C THR A 107 13.13 4.85 12.38
N ALA A 108 12.19 3.91 12.27
CA ALA A 108 12.27 2.78 11.36
C ALA A 108 12.33 3.23 9.89
N TRP A 109 11.53 4.23 9.52
CA TRP A 109 11.52 4.85 8.20
C TRP A 109 12.82 5.60 7.87
N ASN A 110 13.47 6.22 8.86
CA ASN A 110 14.77 6.92 8.79
C ASN A 110 14.87 7.86 7.56
N GLY A 111 13.93 8.78 7.41
CA GLY A 111 13.92 9.71 6.29
C GLY A 111 13.77 9.04 4.90
N GLY A 112 13.31 7.80 4.84
CA GLY A 112 13.16 7.00 3.63
C GLY A 112 14.32 6.05 3.35
N LEU A 113 15.39 6.04 4.15
CA LEU A 113 16.49 5.05 4.05
C LEU A 113 16.02 3.63 4.43
N TYR A 114 15.03 3.53 5.29
CA TYR A 114 14.28 2.31 5.57
C TYR A 114 15.12 1.18 6.22
N ASP A 115 16.13 1.56 6.98
CA ASP A 115 17.19 0.69 7.50
C ASP A 115 17.24 0.57 9.03
N GLN A 116 16.23 1.10 9.76
CA GLN A 116 16.21 1.13 11.22
C GLN A 116 15.06 0.32 11.84
N TRP A 117 14.52 -0.67 11.14
CA TRP A 117 13.38 -1.45 11.64
C TRP A 117 13.71 -2.25 12.90
N VAL A 118 14.80 -3.00 12.90
CA VAL A 118 15.20 -3.81 14.05
C VAL A 118 15.67 -2.94 15.23
N PRO A 119 16.50 -1.90 15.04
CA PRO A 119 16.84 -0.98 16.12
C PRO A 119 15.63 -0.29 16.76
N ALA A 120 14.63 0.10 15.95
CA ALA A 120 13.46 0.82 16.46
C ALA A 120 12.43 -0.08 17.14
N LYS A 121 12.26 -1.32 16.65
CA LYS A 121 11.09 -2.18 16.97
C LYS A 121 11.45 -3.58 17.49
N GLY A 122 12.74 -3.92 17.53
CA GLY A 122 13.21 -5.25 17.93
C GLY A 122 13.11 -6.29 16.82
N THR A 123 13.64 -7.50 17.05
CA THR A 123 13.78 -8.54 16.03
C THR A 123 12.45 -9.14 15.57
N THR A 124 11.42 -9.11 16.41
CA THR A 124 10.06 -9.61 16.08
C THR A 124 9.45 -8.86 14.88
N THR A 125 9.90 -7.62 14.60
CA THR A 125 9.47 -6.85 13.43
C THR A 125 9.61 -7.63 12.12
N MET A 126 10.63 -8.51 12.03
CA MET A 126 10.94 -9.29 10.83
C MET A 126 10.14 -10.61 10.72
N ALA A 127 9.21 -10.87 11.64
CA ALA A 127 8.40 -12.09 11.63
C ALA A 127 7.32 -12.03 10.54
N TYR A 128 7.09 -13.16 9.84
CA TYR A 128 6.01 -13.28 8.86
C TYR A 128 5.25 -14.62 9.00
N MET A 129 4.06 -14.66 8.43
CA MET A 129 3.19 -15.83 8.32
C MET A 129 3.11 -16.34 6.88
N THR A 130 2.66 -17.57 6.73
CA THR A 130 2.47 -18.25 5.45
C THR A 130 1.03 -18.72 5.28
N ARG A 131 0.72 -19.25 4.11
CA ARG A 131 -0.58 -19.90 3.81
C ARG A 131 -0.96 -20.97 4.84
N GLU A 132 0.01 -21.69 5.39
CA GLU A 132 -0.23 -22.73 6.40
C GLU A 132 -0.71 -22.15 7.72
N ASP A 133 -0.26 -20.93 8.05
CA ASP A 133 -0.56 -20.26 9.31
C ASP A 133 -1.91 -19.54 9.28
N ILE A 134 -2.21 -18.87 8.15
CA ILE A 134 -3.41 -18.06 7.94
C ILE A 134 -4.16 -18.47 6.66
N PRO A 135 -4.61 -19.74 6.58
CA PRO A 135 -5.18 -20.30 5.36
C PRO A 135 -6.45 -19.59 4.88
N PHE A 136 -7.24 -19.01 5.79
CA PHE A 136 -8.44 -18.24 5.44
C PHE A 136 -8.08 -16.99 4.65
N HIS A 137 -7.10 -16.20 5.13
CA HIS A 137 -6.70 -14.94 4.48
C HIS A 137 -6.14 -15.19 3.08
N TYR A 138 -5.33 -16.24 2.92
CA TYR A 138 -4.83 -16.64 1.60
C TYR A 138 -5.93 -17.13 0.67
N ALA A 139 -6.91 -17.88 1.18
CA ALA A 139 -8.07 -18.29 0.39
C ALA A 139 -8.93 -17.09 -0.03
N LEU A 140 -9.09 -16.10 0.85
CA LEU A 140 -9.81 -14.87 0.53
C LEU A 140 -9.09 -14.07 -0.57
N ALA A 141 -7.78 -13.93 -0.48
CA ALA A 141 -6.94 -13.27 -1.50
C ALA A 141 -6.91 -14.03 -2.84
N ASP A 142 -6.96 -15.37 -2.81
CA ASP A 142 -7.04 -16.18 -4.03
C ASP A 142 -8.45 -16.19 -4.65
N ALA A 143 -9.48 -15.87 -3.86
CA ALA A 143 -10.86 -15.81 -4.35
C ALA A 143 -11.21 -14.43 -4.95
N PHE A 144 -10.71 -13.35 -4.36
CA PHE A 144 -11.10 -11.98 -4.67
C PHE A 144 -9.91 -11.11 -5.09
N THR A 145 -10.06 -9.79 -5.09
CA THR A 145 -8.96 -8.89 -5.45
C THR A 145 -8.21 -8.42 -4.21
N ILE A 146 -6.90 -8.68 -4.17
CA ILE A 146 -5.98 -8.14 -3.17
C ILE A 146 -5.26 -6.90 -3.71
N CYS A 147 -5.10 -5.86 -2.87
CA CYS A 147 -4.39 -4.63 -3.22
C CYS A 147 -3.00 -4.67 -2.55
N ASP A 148 -1.95 -4.89 -3.33
CA ASP A 148 -0.57 -5.04 -2.82
C ASP A 148 0.22 -3.73 -2.76
N ALA A 149 -0.47 -2.60 -2.97
CA ALA A 149 0.05 -1.25 -2.79
C ALA A 149 -0.93 -0.39 -1.97
N TYR A 150 -1.65 -1.02 -1.03
CA TYR A 150 -2.48 -0.32 -0.04
C TYR A 150 -1.62 -0.01 1.19
N HIS A 151 -1.59 1.27 1.56
CA HIS A 151 -0.77 1.79 2.65
C HIS A 151 -1.65 2.25 3.82
N CYS A 152 -1.16 2.16 5.04
CA CYS A 152 -1.73 2.95 6.12
C CYS A 152 -1.50 4.46 5.83
N SER A 153 -2.39 5.30 6.31
CA SER A 153 -2.42 6.72 5.89
C SER A 153 -1.37 7.57 6.58
N ILE A 154 -0.94 7.16 7.76
CA ILE A 154 -0.03 7.92 8.60
C ILE A 154 0.96 6.97 9.29
N MET A 155 2.19 7.43 9.48
CA MET A 155 3.25 6.71 10.21
C MET A 155 3.04 6.86 11.74
N ALA A 156 1.91 6.39 12.25
CA ALA A 156 1.43 6.56 13.62
C ALA A 156 0.56 5.36 14.01
N PRO A 157 0.14 5.23 15.29
CA PRO A 157 -0.64 4.09 15.75
C PRO A 157 -2.10 4.09 15.26
N THR A 158 -2.91 3.23 15.88
CA THR A 158 -4.31 2.89 15.53
C THR A 158 -5.21 4.10 15.33
N ASP A 159 -5.38 4.97 16.34
CA ASP A 159 -6.36 6.05 16.28
C ASP A 159 -6.11 7.04 15.14
N PRO A 160 -4.88 7.57 14.92
CA PRO A 160 -4.62 8.44 13.79
C PRO A 160 -4.94 7.81 12.42
N ASN A 161 -4.65 6.52 12.23
CA ASN A 161 -5.01 5.81 11.00
C ASN A 161 -6.52 5.64 10.84
N ARG A 162 -7.23 5.34 11.93
CA ARG A 162 -8.70 5.28 11.92
C ARG A 162 -9.32 6.64 11.69
N TYR A 163 -8.74 7.74 12.22
CA TYR A 163 -9.22 9.09 11.88
C TYR A 163 -9.13 9.37 10.38
N TYR A 164 -8.06 8.95 9.70
CA TYR A 164 -7.99 9.06 8.24
C TYR A 164 -9.13 8.32 7.53
N MET A 165 -9.51 7.13 8.01
CA MET A 165 -10.66 6.39 7.46
C MET A 165 -11.98 7.11 7.69
N TRP A 166 -12.17 7.75 8.86
CA TRP A 166 -13.40 8.39 9.25
C TRP A 166 -13.55 9.82 8.74
N THR A 167 -12.43 10.52 8.46
CA THR A 167 -12.44 11.97 8.25
C THR A 167 -11.52 12.46 7.13
N GLY A 168 -10.63 11.61 6.60
CA GLY A 168 -9.67 11.98 5.58
C GLY A 168 -8.37 12.63 6.08
N TRP A 169 -8.26 12.93 7.39
CA TRP A 169 -7.05 13.48 8.04
C TRP A 169 -7.08 13.33 9.55
N VAL A 170 -6.12 13.91 10.27
CA VAL A 170 -6.02 13.91 11.75
C VAL A 170 -6.13 15.34 12.34
N GLY A 171 -6.81 16.26 11.65
CA GLY A 171 -6.82 17.67 12.01
C GLY A 171 -5.49 18.36 11.68
N ASN A 172 -4.94 18.06 10.51
CA ASN A 172 -3.58 18.44 10.09
C ASN A 172 -3.32 19.95 10.06
N ASP A 173 -4.36 20.77 9.99
CA ASP A 173 -4.27 22.23 10.03
C ASP A 173 -4.22 22.82 11.45
N GLY A 174 -4.26 21.96 12.49
CA GLY A 174 -4.27 22.35 13.89
C GLY A 174 -5.65 22.75 14.41
N SER A 175 -6.71 22.66 13.60
CA SER A 175 -8.07 22.96 14.03
C SER A 175 -8.74 21.79 14.76
N GLY A 176 -9.79 22.05 15.50
CA GLY A 176 -10.65 21.04 16.12
C GLY A 176 -9.94 20.13 17.16
N GLY A 177 -8.77 20.52 17.65
CA GLY A 177 -7.96 19.72 18.59
C GLY A 177 -6.90 18.85 17.95
N GLY A 178 -6.67 18.93 16.63
CA GLY A 178 -5.56 18.27 15.93
C GLY A 178 -4.27 19.11 15.91
N PRO A 179 -3.22 18.63 15.21
CA PRO A 179 -3.12 17.26 14.65
C PRO A 179 -2.90 16.22 15.75
N VAL A 180 -3.49 15.04 15.52
CA VAL A 180 -3.38 13.89 16.43
C VAL A 180 -2.48 12.84 15.78
N ILE A 181 -1.34 12.54 16.43
CA ILE A 181 -0.32 11.61 15.93
C ILE A 181 -0.07 10.44 16.88
N ASP A 182 -0.93 10.27 17.89
CA ASP A 182 -0.88 9.18 18.86
C ASP A 182 -2.30 8.69 19.17
N ASN A 183 -2.41 7.57 19.89
CA ASN A 183 -3.68 7.11 20.44
C ASN A 183 -4.13 8.07 21.53
N ALA A 184 -5.12 8.88 21.22
CA ALA A 184 -5.68 9.87 22.12
C ALA A 184 -7.19 10.01 21.90
N GLU A 185 -7.95 9.75 22.94
CA GLU A 185 -9.40 9.62 22.94
C GLU A 185 -10.09 10.90 23.46
N LEU A 186 -9.71 12.06 22.92
CA LEU A 186 -10.22 13.35 23.36
C LEU A 186 -11.46 13.78 22.58
N GLY A 187 -12.06 14.87 23.00
CA GLY A 187 -13.17 15.49 22.27
C GLY A 187 -12.65 16.34 21.12
N TYR A 188 -12.60 15.81 19.91
CA TYR A 188 -12.24 16.52 18.69
C TYR A 188 -13.43 17.23 18.05
N GLY A 189 -13.18 18.18 17.15
CA GLY A 189 -14.23 19.04 16.59
C GLY A 189 -14.17 19.26 15.08
N TRP A 190 -13.28 18.59 14.32
CA TRP A 190 -13.34 18.68 12.86
C TRP A 190 -14.41 17.77 12.28
N SER A 191 -14.80 17.99 11.01
CA SER A 191 -15.85 17.25 10.33
C SER A 191 -15.49 15.79 10.09
N THR A 192 -16.49 14.93 10.10
CA THR A 192 -16.35 13.50 9.81
C THR A 192 -17.14 13.12 8.56
N TYR A 193 -16.70 12.07 7.88
CA TYR A 193 -17.36 11.64 6.64
C TYR A 193 -18.80 11.11 6.84
N PRO A 194 -19.17 10.43 7.94
CA PRO A 194 -20.56 10.10 8.21
C PRO A 194 -21.47 11.33 8.35
N GLU A 195 -20.96 12.49 8.79
CA GLU A 195 -21.74 13.75 8.78
C GLU A 195 -22.01 14.24 7.35
N VAL A 196 -21.01 14.09 6.45
CA VAL A 196 -21.19 14.40 5.02
C VAL A 196 -22.25 13.48 4.40
N LEU A 197 -22.20 12.18 4.69
CA LEU A 197 -23.21 11.21 4.24
C LEU A 197 -24.61 11.56 4.79
N GLN A 198 -24.70 11.85 6.09
CA GLN A 198 -25.97 12.25 6.75
C GLN A 198 -26.57 13.49 6.09
N SER A 199 -25.75 14.51 5.83
CA SER A 199 -26.20 15.76 5.21
C SER A 199 -26.67 15.56 3.77
N ALA A 200 -26.12 14.57 3.07
CA ALA A 200 -26.48 14.22 1.70
C ALA A 200 -27.65 13.23 1.62
N GLY A 201 -28.19 12.76 2.74
CA GLY A 201 -29.27 11.78 2.79
C GLY A 201 -28.85 10.34 2.40
N ILE A 202 -27.54 10.06 2.43
CA ILE A 202 -27.01 8.71 2.24
C ILE A 202 -27.11 7.95 3.57
N SER A 203 -27.79 6.79 3.56
CA SER A 203 -27.96 5.99 4.77
C SER A 203 -26.64 5.35 5.19
N TRP A 204 -26.35 5.42 6.49
CA TRP A 204 -25.12 4.85 7.05
C TRP A 204 -25.35 4.28 8.46
N LYS A 205 -24.51 3.35 8.91
CA LYS A 205 -24.58 2.75 10.24
C LYS A 205 -23.24 2.12 10.63
N ILE A 206 -22.97 2.05 11.94
CA ILE A 206 -21.88 1.26 12.52
C ILE A 206 -22.47 -0.01 13.16
N TYR A 207 -21.95 -1.16 12.74
CA TYR A 207 -22.25 -2.46 13.34
C TYR A 207 -21.15 -2.81 14.35
N GLN A 208 -21.51 -2.96 15.61
CA GLN A 208 -20.60 -3.14 16.72
C GLN A 208 -21.29 -3.82 17.90
N ASP A 209 -20.54 -4.31 18.86
CA ASP A 209 -21.04 -4.53 20.21
C ASP A 209 -20.75 -3.31 21.08
N ILE A 210 -21.75 -2.80 21.78
CA ILE A 210 -21.62 -1.53 22.53
C ILE A 210 -20.80 -1.67 23.82
N GLY A 211 -20.44 -2.88 24.24
CA GLY A 211 -19.68 -3.12 25.46
C GLY A 211 -20.31 -2.45 26.68
N THR A 212 -19.53 -1.64 27.39
CA THR A 212 -19.99 -0.84 28.53
C THR A 212 -20.54 0.54 28.14
N GLY A 213 -20.61 0.86 26.85
CA GLY A 213 -20.95 2.19 26.35
C GLY A 213 -19.82 3.22 26.58
N LEU A 214 -20.19 4.50 26.55
CA LEU A 214 -19.27 5.60 26.82
C LEU A 214 -19.06 5.71 28.35
N ASN A 215 -17.81 5.50 28.80
CA ASN A 215 -17.49 5.56 30.22
C ASN A 215 -17.16 6.99 30.69
N ALA A 216 -16.95 7.17 32.00
CA ALA A 216 -16.68 8.48 32.60
C ALA A 216 -15.33 9.10 32.15
N ASN A 217 -14.39 8.27 31.69
CA ASN A 217 -13.10 8.73 31.17
C ASN A 217 -13.15 9.08 29.68
N GLY A 218 -14.31 8.88 29.04
CA GLY A 218 -14.49 9.20 27.64
C GLY A 218 -14.17 8.09 26.67
N SER A 219 -13.70 6.94 27.12
CA SER A 219 -13.50 5.76 26.28
C SER A 219 -14.85 5.12 25.91
N TRP A 220 -14.92 4.56 24.70
CA TRP A 220 -16.13 3.97 24.15
C TRP A 220 -15.94 2.50 23.81
N GLY A 221 -16.90 1.67 24.28
CA GLY A 221 -16.96 0.25 23.90
C GLY A 221 -15.90 -0.66 24.53
N TRP A 222 -15.04 -0.14 25.37
CA TRP A 222 -14.04 -0.90 26.11
C TRP A 222 -14.70 -1.79 27.18
N THR A 223 -14.17 -2.99 27.33
CA THR A 223 -14.59 -3.90 28.39
C THR A 223 -13.38 -4.66 28.93
N SER A 224 -13.50 -5.21 30.15
CA SER A 224 -12.50 -6.12 30.71
C SER A 224 -12.56 -7.53 30.08
N ASN A 225 -13.61 -7.82 29.30
CA ASN A 225 -13.75 -9.05 28.53
C ASN A 225 -13.44 -8.75 27.04
N PRO A 226 -12.30 -9.18 26.49
CA PRO A 226 -11.87 -8.83 25.13
C PRO A 226 -12.76 -9.46 24.04
N TYR A 227 -13.63 -10.39 24.40
CA TYR A 227 -14.56 -11.01 23.45
C TYR A 227 -15.86 -10.23 23.25
N ILE A 228 -16.05 -9.12 23.94
CA ILE A 228 -17.21 -8.25 23.83
C ILE A 228 -16.77 -6.78 23.72
N GLY A 229 -17.70 -5.90 23.31
CA GLY A 229 -17.39 -4.51 23.05
C GLY A 229 -16.81 -4.30 21.64
N ASN A 230 -16.12 -3.19 21.44
CA ASN A 230 -15.57 -2.79 20.14
C ASN A 230 -14.13 -2.30 20.21
N TYR A 231 -13.41 -2.63 21.26
CA TYR A 231 -11.99 -2.30 21.49
C TYR A 231 -11.67 -0.80 21.57
N GLY A 232 -12.66 0.08 21.45
CA GLY A 232 -12.48 1.53 21.30
C GLY A 232 -12.35 1.98 19.85
N ASP A 233 -12.35 1.06 18.90
CA ASP A 233 -12.11 1.29 17.47
C ASP A 233 -13.22 2.03 16.71
N ASN A 234 -14.37 2.26 17.38
CA ASN A 234 -15.34 3.24 16.88
C ASN A 234 -14.86 4.66 17.25
N SER A 235 -13.84 5.13 16.56
CA SER A 235 -13.16 6.40 16.85
C SER A 235 -14.05 7.63 16.63
N LEU A 236 -15.26 7.51 16.02
CA LEU A 236 -16.23 8.60 15.95
C LEU A 236 -16.64 9.09 17.34
N LEU A 237 -16.60 8.21 18.36
CA LEU A 237 -16.96 8.58 19.72
C LEU A 237 -15.92 9.47 20.40
N TYR A 238 -14.77 9.72 19.76
CA TYR A 238 -13.76 10.69 20.20
C TYR A 238 -14.04 12.10 19.66
N PHE A 239 -15.11 12.27 18.86
CA PHE A 239 -15.57 13.56 18.35
C PHE A 239 -16.76 14.09 19.16
N ASN A 240 -16.72 15.37 19.51
CA ASN A 240 -17.71 16.05 20.36
C ASN A 240 -19.14 15.92 19.82
N GLN A 241 -19.32 15.99 18.49
CA GLN A 241 -20.64 15.89 17.85
C GLN A 241 -21.32 14.53 18.07
N TYR A 242 -20.54 13.44 18.21
CA TYR A 242 -21.08 12.12 18.54
C TYR A 242 -21.20 11.90 20.05
N ARG A 243 -20.20 12.35 20.83
CA ARG A 243 -20.22 12.23 22.30
C ARG A 243 -21.43 12.93 22.92
N ASN A 244 -21.78 14.09 22.38
CA ASN A 244 -22.86 14.94 22.89
C ASN A 244 -24.22 14.64 22.26
N ALA A 245 -24.28 13.78 21.22
CA ALA A 245 -25.53 13.38 20.58
C ALA A 245 -26.44 12.64 21.57
N GLN A 246 -27.75 12.86 21.40
CA GLN A 246 -28.78 12.25 22.22
C GLN A 246 -29.62 11.25 21.39
N PRO A 247 -30.29 10.29 22.01
CA PRO A 247 -31.22 9.39 21.32
C PRO A 247 -32.21 10.16 20.45
N GLY A 248 -32.45 9.67 19.22
CA GLY A 248 -33.25 10.34 18.21
C GLY A 248 -32.44 11.28 17.28
N ASN A 249 -31.18 11.54 17.61
CA ASN A 249 -30.25 12.19 16.69
C ASN A 249 -29.55 11.12 15.83
N PRO A 250 -29.49 11.24 14.49
CA PRO A 250 -28.85 10.27 13.62
C PRO A 250 -27.39 9.94 14.00
N LEU A 251 -26.61 10.91 14.50
CA LEU A 251 -25.24 10.67 14.97
C LEU A 251 -25.20 9.78 16.23
N TYR A 252 -26.25 9.80 17.05
CA TYR A 252 -26.40 8.84 18.15
C TYR A 252 -26.88 7.49 17.62
N ASP A 253 -28.00 7.49 16.89
CA ASP A 253 -28.72 6.27 16.55
C ASP A 253 -27.91 5.37 15.59
N ASN A 254 -27.09 5.98 14.70
CA ASN A 254 -26.28 5.25 13.75
C ASN A 254 -24.86 4.90 14.26
N ALA A 255 -24.29 5.70 15.19
CA ALA A 255 -22.92 5.51 15.66
C ALA A 255 -22.80 4.91 17.07
N ARG A 256 -23.80 5.11 17.95
CA ARG A 256 -23.71 4.73 19.37
C ARG A 256 -24.59 3.57 19.75
N THR A 257 -25.32 2.98 18.80
CA THR A 257 -26.15 1.80 19.01
C THR A 257 -25.46 0.57 18.40
N GLY A 258 -25.92 -0.59 18.81
CA GLY A 258 -25.36 -1.85 18.32
C GLY A 258 -25.96 -3.04 19.07
N THR A 259 -25.29 -4.16 18.97
CA THR A 259 -25.59 -5.35 19.80
C THR A 259 -25.17 -5.10 21.23
N ASN A 260 -25.68 -5.88 22.14
CA ASN A 260 -25.28 -5.90 23.55
C ASN A 260 -25.08 -7.33 23.99
N VAL A 261 -23.93 -7.88 23.76
CA VAL A 261 -23.58 -9.27 24.09
C VAL A 261 -23.61 -9.50 25.61
N SER A 262 -23.22 -8.50 26.39
CA SER A 262 -23.27 -8.58 27.87
C SER A 262 -24.67 -8.78 28.42
N ASN A 263 -25.70 -8.38 27.67
CA ASN A 263 -27.10 -8.51 28.05
C ASN A 263 -27.86 -9.62 27.27
N GLY A 264 -27.13 -10.60 26.73
CA GLY A 264 -27.70 -11.77 26.09
C GLY A 264 -27.92 -11.68 24.59
N GLY A 265 -27.41 -10.64 23.95
CA GLY A 265 -27.32 -10.53 22.48
C GLY A 265 -26.18 -11.39 21.90
N THR A 266 -26.11 -11.44 20.56
CA THR A 266 -24.94 -11.99 19.83
C THR A 266 -24.27 -10.93 19.01
N TYR A 267 -23.00 -11.11 18.63
CA TYR A 267 -22.17 -10.09 17.94
C TYR A 267 -22.80 -9.45 16.70
N PHE A 268 -23.70 -10.16 16.03
CA PHE A 268 -24.19 -9.78 14.71
C PHE A 268 -25.71 -9.61 14.64
N ASP A 269 -26.42 -9.52 15.76
CA ASP A 269 -27.89 -9.51 15.77
C ASP A 269 -28.46 -8.39 14.89
N VAL A 270 -27.90 -7.17 14.99
CA VAL A 270 -28.37 -6.02 14.22
C VAL A 270 -28.04 -6.21 12.74
N LEU A 271 -26.83 -6.65 12.39
CA LEU A 271 -26.44 -6.91 11.00
C LEU A 271 -27.31 -8.01 10.36
N LYS A 272 -27.54 -9.12 11.07
CA LYS A 272 -28.43 -10.20 10.62
C LYS A 272 -29.83 -9.71 10.33
N GLN A 273 -30.36 -8.88 11.23
CA GLN A 273 -31.69 -8.31 11.08
C GLN A 273 -31.79 -7.39 9.86
N ASP A 274 -30.82 -6.48 9.69
CA ASP A 274 -30.82 -5.55 8.57
C ASP A 274 -30.67 -6.28 7.23
N VAL A 275 -29.80 -7.29 7.13
CA VAL A 275 -29.64 -8.11 5.93
C VAL A 275 -30.93 -8.91 5.63
N ALA A 276 -31.54 -9.54 6.65
CA ALA A 276 -32.76 -10.33 6.46
C ALA A 276 -33.97 -9.48 6.04
N ASN A 277 -34.05 -8.23 6.52
CA ASN A 277 -35.15 -7.32 6.24
C ASN A 277 -34.94 -6.43 5.02
N ASN A 278 -33.79 -6.55 4.31
CA ASN A 278 -33.40 -5.63 3.22
C ASN A 278 -33.31 -4.16 3.67
N THR A 279 -32.83 -3.91 4.87
CA THR A 279 -32.62 -2.59 5.47
C THR A 279 -31.14 -2.25 5.64
N LEU A 280 -30.25 -3.03 5.01
CA LEU A 280 -28.81 -2.76 5.03
C LEU A 280 -28.54 -1.34 4.48
N PRO A 281 -27.81 -0.46 5.19
CA PRO A 281 -27.51 0.88 4.74
C PRO A 281 -26.65 0.91 3.46
N GLN A 282 -26.60 2.09 2.82
CA GLN A 282 -25.74 2.32 1.67
C GLN A 282 -24.26 2.26 2.04
N VAL A 283 -23.90 2.77 3.24
CA VAL A 283 -22.53 2.71 3.77
C VAL A 283 -22.56 2.17 5.19
N SER A 284 -21.73 1.19 5.49
CA SER A 284 -21.64 0.58 6.81
C SER A 284 -20.20 0.37 7.23
N TRP A 285 -19.93 0.54 8.51
CA TRP A 285 -18.69 0.13 9.14
C TRP A 285 -18.98 -0.99 10.14
N ILE A 286 -18.10 -1.97 10.17
CA ILE A 286 -18.14 -3.07 11.16
C ILE A 286 -16.91 -2.91 12.04
N VAL A 287 -17.12 -2.87 13.35
CA VAL A 287 -16.05 -2.77 14.35
C VAL A 287 -16.05 -4.04 15.19
N ALA A 288 -14.94 -4.77 15.17
CA ALA A 288 -14.79 -6.03 15.87
C ALA A 288 -14.48 -5.82 17.36
N PRO A 289 -14.86 -6.76 18.25
CA PRO A 289 -14.27 -6.83 19.59
C PRO A 289 -12.76 -7.11 19.54
N GLU A 290 -12.03 -6.72 20.57
CA GLU A 290 -10.58 -6.85 20.71
C GLU A 290 -10.04 -8.22 20.27
N ALA A 291 -10.61 -9.31 20.79
CA ALA A 291 -10.17 -10.67 20.50
C ALA A 291 -10.33 -11.09 19.02
N TYR A 292 -11.11 -10.34 18.24
CA TYR A 292 -11.38 -10.62 16.83
C TYR A 292 -10.81 -9.55 15.90
N SER A 293 -10.09 -8.55 16.45
CA SER A 293 -9.52 -7.43 15.69
C SER A 293 -8.28 -7.79 14.88
N GLU A 294 -7.61 -8.88 15.23
CA GLU A 294 -6.29 -9.32 14.72
C GLU A 294 -5.10 -8.50 15.24
N HIS A 295 -5.29 -7.60 16.21
CA HIS A 295 -4.18 -6.98 16.92
C HIS A 295 -3.15 -8.07 17.31
N PRO A 296 -1.82 -7.85 17.22
CA PRO A 296 -0.83 -8.94 17.34
C PRO A 296 -0.97 -9.82 18.57
N ASN A 297 -1.36 -9.26 19.70
CA ASN A 297 -1.64 -10.01 20.93
C ASN A 297 -2.94 -10.84 20.87
N TRP A 298 -3.56 -10.95 19.69
CA TRP A 298 -4.69 -11.84 19.37
C TRP A 298 -4.40 -12.63 18.09
N PRO A 299 -4.85 -13.89 18.02
CA PRO A 299 -4.57 -14.75 16.86
C PRO A 299 -5.22 -14.26 15.58
N ALA A 300 -4.47 -14.29 14.48
CA ALA A 300 -4.99 -13.98 13.15
C ALA A 300 -6.23 -14.82 12.78
N ASN A 301 -6.27 -16.10 13.20
CA ASN A 301 -7.39 -16.99 12.91
C ASN A 301 -8.68 -16.65 13.69
N TYR A 302 -8.59 -15.83 14.73
CA TYR A 302 -9.80 -15.33 15.42
C TYR A 302 -10.49 -14.26 14.56
N GLY A 303 -9.74 -13.32 13.99
CA GLY A 303 -10.29 -12.35 13.03
C GLY A 303 -10.80 -13.02 11.76
N ALA A 304 -10.08 -14.04 11.26
CA ALA A 304 -10.54 -14.85 10.14
C ALA A 304 -11.94 -15.45 10.37
N TRP A 305 -12.18 -15.98 11.58
CA TRP A 305 -13.50 -16.47 11.96
C TRP A 305 -14.55 -15.35 11.92
N TYR A 306 -14.21 -14.17 12.44
CA TYR A 306 -15.11 -13.01 12.46
C TYR A 306 -15.49 -12.56 11.04
N VAL A 307 -14.50 -12.44 10.14
CA VAL A 307 -14.72 -12.11 8.72
C VAL A 307 -15.61 -13.17 8.04
N ASP A 308 -15.39 -14.47 8.32
CA ASP A 308 -16.21 -15.56 7.75
C ASP A 308 -17.67 -15.47 8.23
N GLN A 309 -17.92 -15.11 9.50
CA GLN A 309 -19.27 -14.88 10.01
C GLN A 309 -19.95 -13.71 9.30
N VAL A 310 -19.25 -12.60 9.10
CA VAL A 310 -19.78 -11.45 8.35
C VAL A 310 -20.15 -11.86 6.92
N LEU A 311 -19.28 -12.59 6.23
CA LEU A 311 -19.56 -13.09 4.87
C LEU A 311 -20.76 -14.04 4.83
N GLN A 312 -20.89 -14.95 5.80
CA GLN A 312 -22.05 -15.85 5.88
C GLN A 312 -23.36 -15.07 6.07
N ILE A 313 -23.35 -14.02 6.87
CA ILE A 313 -24.53 -13.17 7.08
C ILE A 313 -24.89 -12.42 5.80
N LEU A 314 -23.94 -11.75 5.17
CA LEU A 314 -24.17 -10.98 3.94
C LEU A 314 -24.68 -11.87 2.81
N THR A 315 -24.10 -13.07 2.66
CA THR A 315 -24.47 -14.04 1.61
C THR A 315 -25.74 -14.81 1.91
N SER A 316 -26.28 -14.75 3.15
CA SER A 316 -27.58 -15.33 3.49
C SER A 316 -28.75 -14.67 2.74
N ASN A 317 -28.54 -13.44 2.26
CA ASN A 317 -29.48 -12.74 1.37
C ASN A 317 -28.79 -12.50 -0.02
N PRO A 318 -29.02 -13.38 -1.01
CA PRO A 318 -28.40 -13.26 -2.33
C PRO A 318 -28.69 -11.95 -3.04
N GLN A 319 -29.87 -11.36 -2.82
CA GLN A 319 -30.24 -10.09 -3.43
C GLN A 319 -29.42 -8.93 -2.86
N ALA A 320 -29.21 -8.89 -1.56
CA ALA A 320 -28.34 -7.89 -0.93
C ALA A 320 -26.88 -8.13 -1.33
N TRP A 321 -26.39 -9.37 -1.26
CA TRP A 321 -25.00 -9.70 -1.59
C TRP A 321 -24.65 -9.33 -3.04
N SER A 322 -25.51 -9.60 -4.02
CA SER A 322 -25.26 -9.30 -5.43
C SER A 322 -24.96 -7.81 -5.70
N LYS A 323 -25.23 -6.93 -4.73
CA LYS A 323 -25.08 -5.47 -4.80
C LYS A 323 -24.12 -4.92 -3.74
N THR A 324 -23.37 -5.79 -3.06
CA THR A 324 -22.53 -5.44 -1.93
C THR A 324 -21.05 -5.49 -2.27
N VAL A 325 -20.31 -4.51 -1.74
CA VAL A 325 -18.84 -4.49 -1.67
C VAL A 325 -18.45 -4.55 -0.20
N LEU A 326 -17.67 -5.57 0.20
CA LEU A 326 -17.03 -5.64 1.50
C LEU A 326 -15.53 -5.34 1.34
N LEU A 327 -15.06 -4.31 2.02
CA LEU A 327 -13.66 -3.94 2.12
C LEU A 327 -13.11 -4.50 3.43
N VAL A 328 -12.13 -5.42 3.35
CA VAL A 328 -11.42 -5.95 4.52
C VAL A 328 -10.02 -5.37 4.47
N ASN A 329 -9.75 -4.39 5.32
CA ASN A 329 -8.48 -3.68 5.39
C ASN A 329 -7.97 -3.63 6.82
N TYR A 330 -6.74 -3.15 6.99
CA TYR A 330 -6.05 -3.03 8.28
C TYR A 330 -5.65 -1.58 8.49
N ASP A 331 -5.71 -1.11 9.73
CA ASP A 331 -5.49 0.28 10.08
C ASP A 331 -4.01 0.68 9.96
N GLU A 332 -3.09 -0.13 10.54
CA GLU A 332 -1.66 0.13 10.47
C GLU A 332 -0.86 -1.18 10.60
N ASN A 333 0.47 -1.11 10.58
CA ASN A 333 1.35 -2.27 10.48
C ASN A 333 1.82 -2.83 11.83
N ASP A 334 1.35 -2.31 12.98
CA ASP A 334 1.99 -2.51 14.29
C ASP A 334 3.45 -2.04 14.25
N GLY A 335 4.37 -2.89 14.51
CA GLY A 335 5.77 -2.69 14.19
C GLY A 335 6.28 -3.69 13.16
N PHE A 336 5.43 -4.44 12.47
CA PHE A 336 5.87 -5.43 11.48
C PHE A 336 6.42 -4.77 10.23
N PHE A 337 7.57 -5.29 9.80
CA PHE A 337 8.29 -4.85 8.61
C PHE A 337 7.45 -5.03 7.33
N ASP A 338 7.58 -4.06 6.44
CA ASP A 338 7.19 -4.16 5.04
C ASP A 338 8.34 -3.66 4.17
N HIS A 339 8.67 -4.36 3.09
CA HIS A 339 9.87 -4.05 2.30
C HIS A 339 9.70 -2.87 1.34
N VAL A 340 8.47 -2.45 1.08
CA VAL A 340 8.19 -1.37 0.14
C VAL A 340 8.23 -0.04 0.86
N ALA A 341 9.26 0.76 0.60
CA ALA A 341 9.33 2.11 1.12
C ALA A 341 8.11 2.93 0.64
N PRO A 342 7.31 3.50 1.56
CA PRO A 342 6.10 4.21 1.21
C PRO A 342 6.41 5.54 0.50
N PRO A 343 5.54 6.02 -0.41
CA PRO A 343 5.64 7.38 -0.92
C PRO A 343 5.37 8.39 0.20
N PHE A 344 6.09 9.52 0.17
CA PHE A 344 5.92 10.59 1.15
C PHE A 344 6.04 11.97 0.51
N ALA A 345 5.44 12.98 1.13
CA ALA A 345 5.58 14.37 0.72
C ALA A 345 6.98 14.90 1.05
N PRO A 346 7.70 15.54 0.12
CA PRO A 346 8.99 16.13 0.41
C PRO A 346 8.85 17.23 1.49
N THR A 347 9.69 17.18 2.50
CA THR A 347 9.65 18.13 3.63
C THR A 347 10.22 19.51 3.28
N THR A 348 11.15 19.55 2.32
CA THR A 348 11.76 20.77 1.79
C THR A 348 12.04 20.60 0.31
N SER A 349 12.33 21.69 -0.40
CA SER A 349 12.73 21.63 -1.80
C SER A 349 14.08 20.92 -2.04
N ALA A 350 14.90 20.76 -1.02
CA ALA A 350 16.13 19.96 -1.09
C ALA A 350 15.84 18.45 -1.04
N ASN A 351 14.70 18.06 -0.47
CA ASN A 351 14.27 16.68 -0.34
C ASN A 351 13.33 16.22 -1.47
N GLY A 352 13.12 17.07 -2.47
CA GLY A 352 12.29 16.75 -3.63
C GLY A 352 11.30 17.85 -3.98
N LEU A 353 10.48 17.59 -4.99
CA LEU A 353 9.55 18.57 -5.55
C LEU A 353 8.18 17.92 -5.81
N SER A 354 7.15 18.76 -5.96
CA SER A 354 5.78 18.31 -6.25
C SER A 354 5.10 19.27 -7.21
N THR A 355 4.32 18.73 -8.16
CA THR A 355 3.43 19.52 -9.03
C THR A 355 2.11 19.84 -8.36
N VAL A 356 1.80 19.22 -7.22
CA VAL A 356 0.59 19.45 -6.42
C VAL A 356 0.94 20.09 -5.08
N ALA A 357 0.02 20.85 -4.49
CA ALA A 357 0.20 21.47 -3.18
C ALA A 357 0.41 20.40 -2.09
N LEU A 358 1.36 20.66 -1.20
CA LEU A 358 1.73 19.80 -0.06
C LEU A 358 1.18 20.34 1.27
N THR A 359 0.21 21.24 1.22
CA THR A 359 -0.42 21.83 2.41
C THR A 359 -0.95 20.71 3.31
N ASN A 360 -0.62 20.78 4.60
CA ASN A 360 -1.07 19.85 5.63
C ASN A 360 -0.56 18.40 5.47
N GLU A 361 0.56 18.16 4.74
CA GLU A 361 1.19 16.83 4.67
C GLU A 361 2.44 16.69 5.54
N ILE A 362 2.89 17.76 6.19
CA ILE A 362 4.09 17.75 7.04
C ILE A 362 3.71 18.15 8.47
N TYR A 363 4.01 17.28 9.42
CA TYR A 363 3.94 17.59 10.85
C TYR A 363 5.14 18.43 11.27
N THR A 364 4.89 19.53 11.97
CA THR A 364 5.94 20.50 12.39
C THR A 364 5.98 20.72 13.91
N GLY A 365 5.53 19.74 14.70
CA GLY A 365 5.57 19.82 16.15
C GLY A 365 4.48 20.70 16.78
N ASN A 366 3.44 21.09 16.01
CA ASN A 366 2.36 21.96 16.47
C ASN A 366 1.15 21.19 17.04
N GLY A 367 1.24 19.88 17.18
CA GLY A 367 0.17 19.03 17.71
C GLY A 367 0.05 19.08 19.23
N GLN A 368 -1.14 18.76 19.71
CA GLN A 368 -1.40 18.67 21.15
C GLN A 368 -1.11 17.27 21.72
N TYR A 369 -1.03 16.24 20.86
CA TYR A 369 -0.91 14.84 21.26
C TYR A 369 0.02 14.06 20.33
N PRO A 370 1.00 13.35 20.93
CA PRO A 370 1.36 13.42 22.34
C PRO A 370 2.02 14.76 22.69
N ALA A 371 1.89 15.14 23.97
CA ALA A 371 2.67 16.27 24.49
C ALA A 371 4.13 15.83 24.65
N GLY A 372 5.06 16.57 24.07
CA GLY A 372 6.49 16.26 24.15
C GLY A 372 7.25 16.54 22.86
N GLU A 373 8.51 16.14 22.82
CA GLU A 373 9.34 16.25 21.62
C GLU A 373 9.01 15.11 20.65
N ASN A 374 8.36 15.44 19.55
CA ASN A 374 8.05 14.52 18.47
C ASN A 374 8.83 14.90 17.23
N SER A 375 9.27 13.90 16.47
CA SER A 375 9.96 14.09 15.21
C SER A 375 9.10 14.88 14.22
N ASN A 376 9.65 15.94 13.62
CA ASN A 376 9.01 16.58 12.46
C ASN A 376 9.15 15.66 11.26
N GLY A 377 8.11 15.60 10.43
CA GLY A 377 8.16 14.75 9.24
C GLY A 377 6.85 14.70 8.47
N PRO A 378 6.82 13.98 7.35
CA PRO A 378 5.58 13.76 6.61
C PRO A 378 4.62 12.91 7.46
N TYR A 379 3.33 13.22 7.39
CA TYR A 379 2.33 12.35 8.03
C TYR A 379 2.38 10.93 7.46
N GLY A 380 2.55 10.79 6.17
CA GLY A 380 2.58 9.50 5.49
C GLY A 380 2.98 9.64 4.01
N LEU A 381 2.71 8.58 3.23
CA LEU A 381 2.01 7.35 3.65
C LEU A 381 2.88 6.52 4.60
N GLY A 382 2.23 5.64 5.38
CA GLY A 382 2.95 4.66 6.16
C GLY A 382 3.22 3.35 5.39
N PRO A 383 3.73 2.30 6.06
CA PRO A 383 3.95 0.98 5.47
C PRO A 383 2.70 0.41 4.82
N ARG A 384 2.87 -0.58 3.92
CA ARG A 384 1.73 -1.29 3.36
C ARG A 384 1.04 -2.14 4.42
N VAL A 385 -0.28 -2.15 4.33
CA VAL A 385 -1.17 -3.00 5.14
C VAL A 385 -2.08 -3.81 4.21
N PRO A 386 -2.63 -4.95 4.64
CA PRO A 386 -3.51 -5.74 3.79
C PRO A 386 -4.80 -5.01 3.43
N MET A 387 -5.24 -5.17 2.19
CA MET A 387 -6.58 -4.79 1.71
C MET A 387 -7.06 -5.86 0.74
N ILE A 388 -8.18 -6.49 1.07
CA ILE A 388 -8.87 -7.43 0.18
C ILE A 388 -10.27 -6.91 -0.08
N ILE A 389 -10.62 -6.74 -1.35
CA ILE A 389 -11.94 -6.28 -1.77
C ILE A 389 -12.78 -7.50 -2.13
N VAL A 390 -13.73 -7.82 -1.25
CA VAL A 390 -14.58 -8.99 -1.35
C VAL A 390 -15.94 -8.58 -1.93
N SER A 391 -16.17 -8.94 -3.18
CA SER A 391 -17.36 -8.48 -3.90
C SER A 391 -17.62 -9.38 -5.11
N PRO A 392 -18.87 -9.49 -5.60
CA PRO A 392 -19.15 -10.18 -6.84
C PRO A 392 -18.41 -9.61 -8.07
N TRP A 393 -17.99 -8.33 -8.03
CA TRP A 393 -17.23 -7.69 -9.12
C TRP A 393 -15.69 -7.82 -9.00
N THR A 394 -15.21 -8.48 -7.96
CA THR A 394 -13.76 -8.60 -7.69
C THR A 394 -13.25 -10.04 -7.66
N LYS A 395 -14.08 -11.02 -8.03
CA LYS A 395 -13.70 -12.44 -8.06
C LYS A 395 -12.56 -12.75 -9.04
N GLY A 396 -11.82 -13.81 -8.77
CA GLY A 396 -10.83 -14.41 -9.66
C GLY A 396 -9.37 -14.25 -9.24
N GLY A 397 -9.12 -13.89 -7.97
CA GLY A 397 -7.77 -13.86 -7.39
C GLY A 397 -6.87 -12.80 -8.02
N TYR A 398 -7.40 -11.65 -8.38
CA TYR A 398 -6.63 -10.55 -8.97
C TYR A 398 -5.74 -9.86 -7.95
N VAL A 399 -4.63 -9.30 -8.43
CA VAL A 399 -3.87 -8.27 -7.71
C VAL A 399 -4.12 -6.90 -8.35
N CYS A 400 -4.24 -5.86 -7.51
CA CYS A 400 -4.29 -4.47 -7.92
C CYS A 400 -3.14 -3.71 -7.26
N SER A 401 -2.19 -3.23 -8.06
CA SER A 401 -0.97 -2.57 -7.59
C SER A 401 -1.03 -1.04 -7.75
N GLN A 402 -2.23 -0.45 -7.79
CA GLN A 402 -2.40 1.00 -7.67
C GLN A 402 -2.18 1.40 -6.21
N ILE A 403 -1.52 2.54 -5.99
CA ILE A 403 -1.33 3.11 -4.66
C ILE A 403 -2.68 3.55 -4.08
N PHE A 404 -2.99 3.04 -2.90
CA PHE A 404 -4.16 3.37 -2.11
C PHE A 404 -3.78 3.63 -0.66
N ASP A 405 -4.64 4.34 0.06
CA ASP A 405 -4.62 4.48 1.51
C ASP A 405 -6.05 4.53 2.08
N HIS A 406 -6.23 4.81 3.37
CA HIS A 406 -7.56 4.86 3.98
C HIS A 406 -8.46 5.92 3.34
N THR A 407 -7.90 7.02 2.81
CA THR A 407 -8.68 8.04 2.08
C THR A 407 -9.27 7.51 0.78
N SER A 408 -8.69 6.44 0.20
CA SER A 408 -9.22 5.78 -0.99
C SER A 408 -10.59 5.16 -0.76
N VAL A 409 -10.90 4.74 0.47
CA VAL A 409 -12.22 4.21 0.87
C VAL A 409 -13.27 5.33 0.78
N ILE A 410 -12.99 6.50 1.34
CA ILE A 410 -13.86 7.68 1.23
C ILE A 410 -14.07 8.03 -0.26
N ARG A 411 -13.00 8.06 -1.05
CA ARG A 411 -13.07 8.38 -2.49
C ARG A 411 -13.87 7.36 -3.29
N PHE A 412 -13.88 6.10 -2.89
CA PHE A 412 -14.75 5.09 -3.51
C PHE A 412 -16.24 5.37 -3.22
N ILE A 413 -16.56 5.78 -1.99
CA ILE A 413 -17.92 6.19 -1.63
C ILE A 413 -18.32 7.47 -2.38
N GLU A 414 -17.43 8.47 -2.47
CA GLU A 414 -17.62 9.67 -3.30
C GLU A 414 -17.93 9.28 -4.76
N LYS A 415 -17.17 8.33 -5.31
CA LYS A 415 -17.34 7.87 -6.70
C LYS A 415 -18.69 7.22 -6.93
N ARG A 416 -19.15 6.42 -5.96
CA ARG A 416 -20.44 5.71 -6.06
C ARG A 416 -21.64 6.60 -5.91
N PHE A 417 -21.64 7.47 -4.90
CA PHE A 417 -22.83 8.24 -4.53
C PHE A 417 -22.73 9.74 -4.90
N GLY A 418 -21.53 10.23 -5.22
CA GLY A 418 -21.29 11.66 -5.44
C GLY A 418 -21.81 12.22 -6.77
N GLN A 419 -22.27 11.39 -7.70
CA GLN A 419 -22.80 11.89 -8.98
C GLN A 419 -24.10 12.72 -8.82
N SER A 420 -24.87 12.41 -7.79
CA SER A 420 -26.15 13.09 -7.48
C SER A 420 -26.13 13.87 -6.17
N HIS A 421 -25.02 13.81 -5.43
CA HIS A 421 -24.87 14.44 -4.12
C HIS A 421 -23.49 15.12 -4.00
N ASN A 422 -23.39 16.19 -3.22
CA ASN A 422 -22.09 16.78 -2.90
C ASN A 422 -21.46 15.99 -1.74
N LEU A 423 -20.60 15.02 -2.06
CA LEU A 423 -19.94 14.12 -1.10
C LEU A 423 -18.44 14.34 -0.99
N GLY A 424 -17.89 15.38 -1.63
CA GLY A 424 -16.44 15.62 -1.60
C GLY A 424 -15.94 15.89 -0.19
N GLU A 425 -15.04 15.04 0.32
CA GLU A 425 -14.41 15.24 1.62
C GLU A 425 -13.28 16.28 1.51
N SER A 426 -13.48 17.42 2.15
CA SER A 426 -12.55 18.55 2.07
C SER A 426 -11.24 18.33 2.85
N ASN A 427 -11.25 17.40 3.81
CA ASN A 427 -10.10 17.08 4.64
C ASN A 427 -9.04 16.25 3.89
N ILE A 428 -9.42 15.55 2.80
CA ILE A 428 -8.46 14.84 1.96
C ILE A 428 -7.62 15.84 1.20
N THR A 429 -6.33 15.91 1.50
CA THR A 429 -5.41 16.89 0.91
C THR A 429 -5.27 16.72 -0.61
N PRO A 430 -4.87 17.77 -1.34
CA PRO A 430 -4.58 17.68 -2.77
C PRO A 430 -3.51 16.62 -3.10
N TRP A 431 -2.49 16.45 -2.24
CA TRP A 431 -1.45 15.46 -2.44
C TRP A 431 -2.01 14.02 -2.41
N ARG A 432 -2.83 13.69 -1.41
CA ARG A 432 -3.45 12.36 -1.32
C ARG A 432 -4.41 12.11 -2.47
N ARG A 433 -5.20 13.11 -2.86
CA ARG A 433 -6.07 13.01 -4.04
C ARG A 433 -5.29 12.77 -5.33
N ALA A 434 -4.04 13.23 -5.42
CA ALA A 434 -3.19 13.00 -6.58
C ALA A 434 -2.61 11.58 -6.62
N ILE A 435 -2.03 11.09 -5.52
CA ILE A 435 -1.27 9.83 -5.52
C ILE A 435 -2.08 8.60 -5.12
N CYS A 436 -3.09 8.75 -4.24
CA CYS A 436 -3.93 7.63 -3.83
C CYS A 436 -5.11 7.49 -4.79
N GLY A 437 -5.37 6.28 -5.26
CA GLY A 437 -6.51 5.97 -6.13
C GLY A 437 -7.86 6.00 -5.39
N ASP A 438 -8.92 5.74 -6.13
CA ASP A 438 -10.31 5.70 -5.64
C ASP A 438 -10.88 4.26 -5.63
N LEU A 439 -10.03 3.26 -5.57
CA LEU A 439 -10.29 1.82 -5.62
C LEU A 439 -10.93 1.31 -6.94
N MET A 440 -11.34 2.17 -7.86
CA MET A 440 -12.05 1.75 -9.08
C MET A 440 -11.27 0.76 -9.94
N SER A 441 -9.94 0.87 -10.00
CA SER A 441 -9.08 -0.06 -10.75
C SER A 441 -9.12 -1.50 -10.24
N ALA A 442 -9.54 -1.73 -8.99
CA ALA A 442 -9.65 -3.07 -8.40
C ALA A 442 -10.88 -3.87 -8.87
N PHE A 443 -11.82 -3.23 -9.56
CA PHE A 443 -13.10 -3.82 -9.96
C PHE A 443 -13.20 -4.11 -11.46
N ASN A 444 -14.09 -5.04 -11.80
CA ASN A 444 -14.57 -5.22 -13.16
C ASN A 444 -16.11 -5.19 -13.16
N PHE A 445 -16.65 -4.00 -13.30
CA PHE A 445 -18.11 -3.80 -13.36
C PHE A 445 -18.72 -4.19 -14.70
N VAL A 446 -17.96 -4.08 -15.78
CA VAL A 446 -18.47 -4.31 -17.14
C VAL A 446 -18.69 -5.79 -17.41
N ASN A 447 -17.73 -6.63 -17.01
CA ASN A 447 -17.75 -8.07 -17.20
C ASN A 447 -17.29 -8.76 -15.91
N PRO A 448 -18.16 -8.85 -14.88
CA PRO A 448 -17.82 -9.53 -13.63
C PRO A 448 -17.42 -10.98 -13.90
N ASN A 449 -16.44 -11.47 -13.16
CA ASN A 449 -16.00 -12.86 -13.27
C ASN A 449 -16.93 -13.75 -12.44
N ASP A 450 -17.67 -14.66 -13.10
CA ASP A 450 -18.54 -15.62 -12.42
C ASP A 450 -17.92 -17.02 -12.28
N ALA A 451 -16.67 -17.22 -12.77
CA ALA A 451 -15.98 -18.49 -12.62
C ALA A 451 -15.58 -18.74 -11.14
N GLU A 452 -15.85 -19.95 -10.66
CA GLU A 452 -15.38 -20.38 -9.32
C GLU A 452 -13.90 -20.80 -9.43
N PRO A 453 -12.96 -20.13 -8.73
CA PRO A 453 -11.57 -20.56 -8.72
C PRO A 453 -11.40 -21.85 -7.93
N THR A 454 -10.45 -22.69 -8.36
CA THR A 454 -10.00 -23.82 -7.55
C THR A 454 -9.09 -23.29 -6.46
N LEU A 455 -9.53 -23.37 -5.20
CA LEU A 455 -8.79 -22.85 -4.07
C LEU A 455 -8.16 -23.98 -3.24
N PRO A 456 -6.99 -23.71 -2.61
CA PRO A 456 -6.38 -24.65 -1.66
C PRO A 456 -7.30 -24.95 -0.46
N SER A 457 -7.05 -26.08 0.20
CA SER A 457 -7.76 -26.43 1.43
C SER A 457 -7.41 -25.48 2.57
N THR A 458 -8.41 -25.10 3.35
CA THR A 458 -8.27 -24.35 4.59
C THR A 458 -8.46 -25.22 5.84
N ALA A 459 -8.06 -26.49 5.77
CA ALA A 459 -8.30 -27.48 6.84
C ALA A 459 -7.66 -27.13 8.19
N GLY A 460 -6.69 -26.22 8.23
CA GLY A 460 -6.06 -25.72 9.46
C GLY A 460 -6.82 -24.58 10.15
N TYR A 461 -7.91 -24.08 9.56
CA TYR A 461 -8.72 -23.02 10.15
C TYR A 461 -9.50 -23.55 11.37
N VAL A 462 -9.32 -22.90 12.51
CA VAL A 462 -9.93 -23.30 13.80
C VAL A 462 -10.66 -22.10 14.40
N PRO A 463 -11.94 -22.25 14.82
CA PRO A 463 -12.66 -21.20 15.53
C PRO A 463 -11.99 -20.81 16.86
N PRO A 464 -12.25 -19.60 17.40
CA PRO A 464 -11.74 -19.15 18.69
C PRO A 464 -12.12 -20.09 19.83
N ASP A 465 -11.21 -20.35 20.75
CA ASP A 465 -11.44 -21.11 21.99
C ASP A 465 -11.93 -20.24 23.16
N GLN A 466 -11.95 -18.91 22.97
CA GLN A 466 -12.30 -17.90 23.97
C GLN A 466 -11.37 -17.87 25.21
N LEU A 467 -10.13 -18.33 25.04
CA LEU A 467 -9.10 -18.27 26.08
C LEU A 467 -8.02 -17.27 25.69
N ARG A 468 -7.49 -16.53 26.68
CA ARG A 468 -6.30 -15.69 26.51
C ARG A 468 -5.06 -16.51 26.87
N HIS A 469 -4.16 -16.66 25.92
CA HIS A 469 -2.89 -17.35 26.10
C HIS A 469 -1.74 -16.34 26.28
N PRO A 470 -0.60 -16.73 26.88
CA PRO A 470 0.57 -15.86 26.99
C PRO A 470 1.10 -15.43 25.61
N ASP A 471 1.65 -14.23 25.57
CA ASP A 471 2.26 -13.70 24.34
C ASP A 471 3.48 -14.53 23.92
N TYR A 472 3.51 -14.84 22.64
CA TYR A 472 4.64 -15.50 22.01
C TYR A 472 5.59 -14.47 21.44
N VAL A 473 6.86 -14.52 21.88
CA VAL A 473 7.94 -13.66 21.39
C VAL A 473 8.75 -14.43 20.35
N PRO A 474 8.58 -14.16 19.06
CA PRO A 474 9.37 -14.80 18.01
C PRO A 474 10.85 -14.49 18.12
N LEU A 475 11.70 -15.47 17.90
CA LEU A 475 13.14 -15.30 17.81
C LEU A 475 13.64 -15.65 16.42
N PRO A 476 14.58 -14.87 15.85
CA PRO A 476 15.20 -15.21 14.58
C PRO A 476 15.91 -16.57 14.63
N PRO A 477 15.87 -17.36 13.55
CA PRO A 477 16.58 -18.62 13.50
C PRO A 477 18.10 -18.38 13.46
N LEU A 478 18.87 -19.33 14.00
CA LEU A 478 20.34 -19.26 13.97
C LEU A 478 20.92 -19.27 12.54
N VAL A 479 20.26 -19.96 11.63
CA VAL A 479 20.60 -19.97 10.20
C VAL A 479 19.50 -19.23 9.47
N GLN A 480 19.83 -18.07 8.93
CA GLN A 480 18.90 -17.20 8.23
C GLN A 480 18.99 -17.37 6.71
N ALA A 481 17.89 -17.24 6.04
CA ALA A 481 17.79 -17.21 4.58
C ALA A 481 16.72 -16.24 4.14
N VAL A 482 16.90 -15.60 2.98
CA VAL A 482 15.84 -14.77 2.38
C VAL A 482 14.61 -15.65 2.14
N PRO A 483 13.41 -15.20 2.55
CA PRO A 483 12.19 -15.97 2.36
C PRO A 483 11.93 -16.26 0.88
N LYS A 484 11.28 -17.40 0.62
CA LYS A 484 10.81 -17.74 -0.72
C LYS A 484 9.34 -17.41 -0.86
N GLN A 485 9.00 -16.73 -1.94
CA GLN A 485 7.62 -16.51 -2.34
C GLN A 485 7.07 -17.74 -3.07
N GLU A 486 5.76 -17.98 -2.97
CA GLU A 486 5.07 -19.03 -3.73
C GLU A 486 5.29 -18.82 -5.24
N PRO A 487 5.61 -19.86 -6.02
CA PRO A 487 5.87 -19.74 -7.44
C PRO A 487 4.61 -19.43 -8.26
N GLY A 488 4.82 -18.76 -9.39
CA GLY A 488 3.79 -18.47 -10.38
C GLY A 488 3.23 -17.06 -10.32
N VAL A 489 2.39 -16.76 -11.30
CA VAL A 489 1.75 -15.46 -11.49
C VAL A 489 0.27 -15.53 -11.11
N ARG A 490 -0.36 -14.36 -10.95
CA ARG A 490 -1.80 -14.21 -10.77
C ARG A 490 -2.35 -13.15 -11.73
N PRO A 491 -3.67 -13.15 -12.04
CA PRO A 491 -4.26 -12.06 -12.81
C PRO A 491 -4.02 -10.71 -12.14
N ALA A 492 -3.65 -9.70 -12.94
CA ALA A 492 -3.42 -8.34 -12.48
C ALA A 492 -4.41 -7.37 -13.11
N ARG A 493 -4.89 -6.41 -12.33
CA ARG A 493 -5.77 -5.33 -12.78
C ARG A 493 -4.99 -4.35 -13.63
N ALA A 494 -5.65 -3.75 -14.63
CA ALA A 494 -5.09 -2.63 -15.38
C ALA A 494 -4.92 -1.41 -14.48
N LEU A 495 -3.80 -0.71 -14.62
CA LEU A 495 -3.47 0.44 -13.81
C LEU A 495 -3.44 1.73 -14.65
N PRO A 496 -3.72 2.90 -14.05
CA PRO A 496 -3.79 4.17 -14.77
C PRO A 496 -2.42 4.86 -14.92
N TYR A 497 -1.33 4.10 -15.04
CA TYR A 497 0.03 4.60 -15.00
C TYR A 497 0.74 4.58 -16.34
N GLU A 498 1.42 5.68 -16.67
CA GLU A 498 2.38 5.78 -17.75
C GLU A 498 3.43 6.83 -17.41
N PHE A 499 4.70 6.42 -17.24
CA PHE A 499 5.77 7.27 -16.75
C PHE A 499 7.00 7.20 -17.64
N PHE A 500 7.71 8.36 -17.72
CA PHE A 500 9.04 8.45 -18.30
C PHE A 500 9.94 9.28 -17.39
N VAL A 501 11.03 8.69 -16.91
CA VAL A 501 12.07 9.42 -16.20
C VAL A 501 13.34 9.34 -17.04
N ARG A 502 13.93 10.51 -17.34
CA ARG A 502 15.05 10.63 -18.27
C ARG A 502 16.08 11.64 -17.79
N LEU A 503 17.35 11.39 -18.05
CA LEU A 503 18.36 12.42 -17.96
C LEU A 503 18.19 13.42 -19.12
N GLN A 504 18.42 14.70 -18.81
CA GLN A 504 18.52 15.76 -19.82
C GLN A 504 19.96 16.05 -20.10
N ASP A 505 20.28 16.40 -21.34
CA ASP A 505 21.66 16.54 -21.86
C ASP A 505 22.47 17.72 -21.26
N GLU A 506 21.86 18.54 -20.42
CA GLU A 506 22.48 19.73 -19.86
C GLU A 506 23.09 19.47 -18.48
N ALA A 507 24.32 18.91 -18.46
CA ALA A 507 25.16 18.99 -17.27
C ALA A 507 25.76 20.38 -17.17
N SER A 508 25.08 21.33 -16.54
CA SER A 508 25.67 22.62 -16.19
C SER A 508 26.26 22.53 -14.78
N GLN A 509 27.51 22.97 -14.65
CA GLN A 509 28.21 23.15 -13.37
C GLN A 509 28.34 21.87 -12.49
N GLY A 510 28.51 20.66 -13.09
CA GLY A 510 28.73 19.43 -12.34
C GLY A 510 27.48 18.79 -11.80
N ASN A 511 26.27 19.18 -12.23
CA ASN A 511 25.01 18.59 -11.90
C ASN A 511 24.37 17.92 -13.12
N LEU A 512 23.58 16.87 -12.86
CA LEU A 512 22.69 16.24 -13.85
C LEU A 512 21.30 16.88 -13.75
N SER A 513 20.60 17.01 -14.85
CA SER A 513 19.16 17.28 -14.85
C SER A 513 18.37 16.00 -15.10
N MET A 514 17.39 15.71 -14.26
CA MET A 514 16.48 14.59 -14.41
C MET A 514 15.06 15.09 -14.58
N ARG A 515 14.37 14.59 -15.61
CA ARG A 515 12.99 14.93 -15.95
C ARG A 515 12.07 13.77 -15.61
N PHE A 516 11.02 14.07 -14.87
CA PHE A 516 9.92 13.18 -14.54
C PHE A 516 8.69 13.58 -15.37
N VAL A 517 8.16 12.66 -16.16
CA VAL A 517 6.95 12.89 -16.98
C VAL A 517 5.92 11.85 -16.60
N ASN A 518 4.72 12.29 -16.29
CA ASN A 518 3.57 11.43 -16.05
C ASN A 518 2.53 11.70 -17.15
N SER A 519 2.44 10.82 -18.13
CA SER A 519 1.45 10.84 -19.20
C SER A 519 0.23 9.96 -18.90
N GLY A 520 0.23 9.28 -17.74
CA GLY A 520 -0.89 8.47 -17.26
C GLY A 520 -2.09 9.27 -16.79
N GLN A 521 -3.05 8.57 -16.19
CA GLN A 521 -4.33 9.16 -15.72
C GLN A 521 -4.41 9.33 -14.20
N ALA A 522 -3.45 8.79 -13.44
CA ALA A 522 -3.31 9.00 -12.00
C ALA A 522 -1.98 9.69 -11.69
N GLY A 523 -1.94 10.45 -10.60
CA GLY A 523 -0.70 11.01 -10.09
C GLY A 523 0.26 9.91 -9.60
N ALA A 524 1.53 10.22 -9.54
CA ALA A 524 2.58 9.29 -9.13
C ALA A 524 3.58 9.95 -8.19
N ALA A 525 4.03 9.17 -7.21
CA ALA A 525 5.17 9.52 -6.38
C ALA A 525 6.40 8.69 -6.80
N PHE A 526 7.56 9.35 -6.86
CA PHE A 526 8.84 8.74 -7.18
C PHE A 526 9.83 8.97 -6.04
N LEU A 527 10.58 7.94 -5.68
CA LEU A 527 11.69 8.04 -4.74
C LEU A 527 13.01 7.87 -5.49
N VAL A 528 13.96 8.79 -5.27
CA VAL A 528 15.26 8.77 -5.93
C VAL A 528 16.36 8.56 -4.89
N TYR A 529 17.01 7.41 -4.99
CA TYR A 529 18.12 7.01 -4.14
C TYR A 529 19.45 7.20 -4.85
N ALA A 530 20.44 7.77 -4.16
CA ALA A 530 21.83 7.68 -4.58
C ALA A 530 22.42 6.34 -4.11
N THR A 531 23.02 5.58 -5.01
CA THR A 531 23.54 4.24 -4.71
C THR A 531 24.66 4.30 -3.66
N ASN A 532 24.61 3.40 -2.68
CA ASN A 532 25.56 3.30 -1.56
C ASN A 532 25.76 4.64 -0.80
N SER A 533 24.69 5.39 -0.63
CA SER A 533 24.68 6.67 0.07
C SER A 533 23.90 6.57 1.39
N THR A 534 24.37 7.33 2.39
CA THR A 534 23.63 7.57 3.63
C THR A 534 22.71 8.80 3.54
N ALA A 535 22.68 9.48 2.40
CA ALA A 535 21.74 10.58 2.17
C ALA A 535 20.33 10.03 1.97
N ALA A 536 19.35 10.63 2.64
CA ALA A 536 17.96 10.30 2.45
C ALA A 536 17.55 10.44 0.97
N PRO A 537 16.62 9.58 0.47
CA PRO A 537 16.11 9.68 -0.87
C PRO A 537 15.34 11.00 -1.05
N ARG A 538 15.30 11.49 -2.29
CA ARG A 538 14.42 12.59 -2.65
C ARG A 538 13.08 12.06 -3.13
N SER A 539 11.99 12.71 -2.71
CA SER A 539 10.63 12.36 -3.10
C SER A 539 10.06 13.35 -4.11
N TYR A 540 9.45 12.83 -5.16
CA TYR A 540 8.85 13.65 -6.23
C TYR A 540 7.39 13.22 -6.44
N THR A 541 6.50 14.20 -6.54
CA THR A 541 5.09 13.95 -6.90
C THR A 541 4.77 14.64 -8.20
N VAL A 542 4.26 13.86 -9.17
CA VAL A 542 3.89 14.35 -10.50
C VAL A 542 2.45 13.97 -10.81
N GLU A 543 1.58 14.96 -10.92
CA GLU A 543 0.18 14.74 -11.30
C GLU A 543 0.05 14.19 -12.72
N ALA A 544 -1.10 13.59 -13.02
CA ALA A 544 -1.46 13.14 -14.36
C ALA A 544 -1.32 14.27 -15.40
N GLY A 545 -0.67 13.98 -16.53
CA GLY A 545 -0.43 14.92 -17.61
C GLY A 545 0.62 16.00 -17.32
N LYS A 546 1.34 15.94 -16.19
CA LYS A 546 2.34 16.93 -15.82
C LYS A 546 3.77 16.39 -15.93
N ARG A 547 4.73 17.30 -15.81
CA ARG A 547 6.17 17.02 -15.75
C ARG A 547 6.85 17.88 -14.70
N LEU A 548 8.02 17.40 -14.25
CA LEU A 548 8.86 18.07 -13.27
C LEU A 548 10.33 17.80 -13.60
N ASP A 549 11.17 18.83 -13.45
CA ASP A 549 12.62 18.73 -13.65
C ASP A 549 13.32 19.07 -12.33
N ASP A 550 14.41 18.34 -12.01
CA ASP A 550 15.29 18.68 -10.88
C ASP A 550 16.75 18.33 -11.20
N THR A 551 17.67 18.85 -10.39
CA THR A 551 19.09 18.66 -10.54
C THR A 551 19.69 17.77 -9.46
N PHE A 552 20.64 16.92 -9.85
CA PHE A 552 21.29 15.94 -8.99
C PHE A 552 22.81 16.12 -9.04
N PRO A 553 23.51 16.10 -7.90
CA PRO A 553 24.95 16.29 -7.87
C PRO A 553 25.69 15.10 -8.49
N VAL A 554 26.82 15.41 -9.12
CA VAL A 554 27.85 14.43 -9.47
C VAL A 554 28.76 14.27 -8.26
N ASN A 555 29.16 13.03 -7.95
CA ASN A 555 30.03 12.77 -6.81
C ASN A 555 31.48 13.30 -7.02
N ALA A 556 32.30 13.25 -5.97
CA ALA A 556 33.69 13.75 -6.01
C ALA A 556 34.61 13.02 -7.02
N SER A 557 34.24 11.80 -7.44
CA SER A 557 34.97 11.04 -8.47
C SER A 557 34.55 11.43 -9.90
N GLY A 558 33.61 12.35 -10.05
CA GLY A 558 33.10 12.78 -11.35
C GLY A 558 32.11 11.77 -11.96
N THR A 559 31.50 10.91 -11.15
CA THR A 559 30.49 9.92 -11.56
C THR A 559 29.15 10.17 -10.88
N TYR A 560 28.11 9.55 -11.39
CA TYR A 560 26.78 9.52 -10.77
C TYR A 560 26.21 8.10 -10.77
N ASP A 561 25.35 7.81 -9.80
CA ASP A 561 24.58 6.57 -9.75
C ASP A 561 23.30 6.80 -8.92
N TYR A 562 22.18 6.90 -9.62
CA TYR A 562 20.87 7.16 -9.04
C TYR A 562 19.86 6.13 -9.50
N THR A 563 19.04 5.64 -8.55
CA THR A 563 17.91 4.74 -8.85
C THR A 563 16.61 5.43 -8.48
N VAL A 564 15.68 5.47 -9.42
CA VAL A 564 14.33 6.00 -9.30
C VAL A 564 13.37 4.82 -9.13
N PHE A 565 12.58 4.85 -8.08
CA PHE A 565 11.48 3.92 -7.85
C PHE A 565 10.15 4.66 -8.01
N GLY A 566 9.20 4.01 -8.65
CA GLY A 566 7.85 4.53 -8.84
C GLY A 566 6.78 3.45 -8.61
N PRO A 567 5.48 3.78 -8.80
CA PRO A 567 4.40 2.84 -8.65
C PRO A 567 4.53 1.61 -9.54
N ASN A 568 3.93 0.48 -9.12
CA ASN A 568 3.90 -0.79 -9.85
C ASN A 568 5.29 -1.28 -10.28
N SER A 569 6.26 -1.30 -9.35
CA SER A 569 7.64 -1.74 -9.60
C SER A 569 8.37 -1.00 -10.74
N TYR A 570 7.93 0.22 -11.09
CA TYR A 570 8.66 1.06 -12.02
C TYR A 570 10.05 1.39 -11.46
N LEU A 571 11.10 1.14 -12.27
CA LEU A 571 12.47 1.43 -11.90
C LEU A 571 13.25 2.03 -13.06
N ARG A 572 14.03 3.05 -12.78
CA ARG A 572 15.06 3.59 -13.67
C ARG A 572 16.36 3.80 -12.89
N ARG A 573 17.46 3.21 -13.36
CA ARG A 573 18.80 3.49 -12.83
C ARG A 573 19.64 4.19 -13.87
N PHE A 574 20.30 5.24 -13.45
CA PHE A 574 21.20 6.05 -14.23
C PHE A 574 22.56 6.08 -13.55
N ALA A 575 23.56 5.44 -14.16
CA ALA A 575 24.94 5.54 -13.71
C ALA A 575 25.84 5.91 -14.87
N GLY A 576 26.96 6.57 -14.58
CA GLY A 576 27.92 7.00 -15.58
C GLY A 576 28.72 8.25 -15.21
N LYS A 577 29.26 8.89 -16.23
CA LYS A 577 29.92 10.19 -16.15
C LYS A 577 29.11 11.23 -16.89
N PRO A 578 29.04 12.49 -16.42
CA PRO A 578 28.44 13.56 -17.18
C PRO A 578 29.12 13.70 -18.54
N ALA A 579 28.35 14.02 -19.57
CA ALA A 579 28.88 14.31 -20.85
C ALA A 579 29.83 15.52 -20.77
N VAL A 580 31.07 15.36 -21.17
CA VAL A 580 32.00 16.47 -21.28
C VAL A 580 31.65 17.28 -22.55
N ALA A 581 31.44 18.57 -22.39
CA ALA A 581 31.29 19.44 -23.57
C ALA A 581 32.48 19.24 -24.52
N SER A 582 32.22 18.87 -25.77
CA SER A 582 33.26 18.70 -26.76
C SER A 582 33.99 20.02 -26.93
N ASN A 583 35.25 20.07 -26.52
CA ASN A 583 36.08 21.22 -26.78
C ASN A 583 36.54 21.09 -28.23
N TRP A 584 36.10 21.98 -29.10
CA TRP A 584 36.42 21.97 -30.53
C TRP A 584 37.96 22.06 -30.83
N TRP A 585 38.73 22.43 -29.80
CA TRP A 585 40.21 22.49 -29.91
C TRP A 585 40.88 21.11 -29.75
N THR A 586 40.24 20.12 -29.11
CA THR A 586 40.93 18.86 -28.81
C THR A 586 40.73 17.78 -29.85
N HIS A 587 39.82 17.93 -30.82
CA HIS A 587 39.45 16.92 -31.84
C HIS A 587 39.30 15.48 -31.30
N SER A 588 39.05 15.32 -30.01
CA SER A 588 38.87 13.97 -29.41
C SER A 588 37.54 13.41 -29.83
N GLU A 589 37.55 12.28 -30.52
CA GLU A 589 36.34 11.50 -30.76
C GLU A 589 35.82 10.93 -29.44
N VAL A 590 34.66 11.36 -29.01
CA VAL A 590 34.03 10.94 -27.77
C VAL A 590 32.63 10.39 -28.08
N ALA A 591 32.32 9.22 -27.55
CA ALA A 591 30.95 8.70 -27.56
C ALA A 591 30.13 9.38 -26.45
N ARG A 592 28.85 9.66 -26.73
CA ARG A 592 27.91 10.20 -25.78
C ARG A 592 26.63 9.33 -25.83
N PRO A 593 26.69 8.12 -25.21
CA PRO A 593 25.55 7.21 -25.23
C PRO A 593 24.42 7.69 -24.34
N GLU A 594 23.19 7.48 -24.81
CA GLU A 594 21.97 7.61 -24.02
C GLU A 594 20.93 6.58 -24.47
N VAL A 595 19.94 6.29 -23.60
CA VAL A 595 18.86 5.34 -23.85
C VAL A 595 17.56 6.00 -23.50
N ALA A 596 16.65 6.08 -24.46
CA ALA A 596 15.27 6.52 -24.25
C ALA A 596 14.31 5.34 -24.43
N ASP A 597 13.23 5.35 -23.68
CA ASP A 597 12.15 4.37 -23.76
C ASP A 597 10.88 4.97 -24.37
N GLY A 598 10.03 4.12 -24.94
CA GLY A 598 8.71 4.46 -25.44
C GLY A 598 7.81 3.22 -25.34
N TYR A 599 6.51 3.43 -25.18
CA TYR A 599 5.55 2.34 -25.02
C TYR A 599 4.66 2.19 -26.24
N ASP A 600 4.59 0.97 -26.79
CA ASP A 600 3.53 0.55 -27.69
C ASP A 600 2.35 0.04 -26.85
N VAL A 601 1.56 0.96 -26.32
CA VAL A 601 0.43 0.69 -25.44
C VAL A 601 -0.60 -0.22 -26.09
N ALA A 602 -0.79 -0.14 -27.43
CA ALA A 602 -1.76 -0.95 -28.16
C ALA A 602 -1.42 -2.44 -28.09
N ASN A 603 -0.15 -2.78 -28.12
CA ASN A 603 0.35 -4.16 -28.14
C ASN A 603 1.01 -4.60 -26.84
N GLY A 604 1.22 -3.69 -25.88
CA GLY A 604 1.90 -3.97 -24.61
C GLY A 604 3.39 -4.23 -24.76
N ASN A 605 4.05 -3.56 -25.70
CA ASN A 605 5.46 -3.76 -26.04
C ASN A 605 6.30 -2.50 -25.78
N LEU A 606 7.62 -2.66 -25.73
CA LEU A 606 8.57 -1.60 -25.43
C LEU A 606 9.38 -1.22 -26.67
N GLN A 607 9.56 0.09 -26.87
CA GLN A 607 10.53 0.64 -27.81
C GLN A 607 11.72 1.20 -27.04
N LEU A 608 12.93 0.88 -27.45
CA LEU A 608 14.15 1.49 -26.95
C LEU A 608 14.82 2.26 -28.09
N ARG A 609 15.20 3.49 -27.82
CA ARG A 609 16.07 4.27 -28.68
C ARG A 609 17.46 4.32 -28.06
N LEU A 610 18.44 3.77 -28.76
CA LEU A 610 19.84 3.88 -28.43
C LEU A 610 20.39 5.11 -29.16
N GLU A 611 20.85 6.10 -28.43
CA GLU A 611 21.34 7.36 -28.98
C GLU A 611 22.84 7.48 -28.73
N ASN A 612 23.59 7.98 -29.73
CA ASN A 612 24.98 8.35 -29.56
C ASN A 612 25.17 9.80 -30.03
N LEU A 613 25.04 10.72 -29.11
CA LEU A 613 25.13 12.16 -29.34
C LEU A 613 26.58 12.66 -29.50
N GLY A 614 27.55 11.75 -29.38
CA GLY A 614 28.96 12.05 -29.56
C GLY A 614 29.45 11.89 -31.00
N THR A 615 30.76 11.84 -31.19
CA THR A 615 31.42 11.70 -32.50
C THR A 615 32.05 10.32 -32.71
N ALA A 616 32.43 9.62 -31.61
CA ALA A 616 32.99 8.28 -31.67
C ALA A 616 31.89 7.21 -31.76
N ARG A 617 32.23 6.08 -32.37
CA ARG A 617 31.36 4.89 -32.38
C ARG A 617 31.15 4.33 -30.96
N CYS A 618 29.95 3.87 -30.65
CA CYS A 618 29.60 3.27 -29.38
C CYS A 618 28.90 1.93 -29.59
N GLN A 619 29.30 0.90 -28.86
CA GLN A 619 28.62 -0.40 -28.83
C GLN A 619 27.83 -0.52 -27.56
N PHE A 620 26.51 -0.71 -27.70
CA PHE A 620 25.55 -0.95 -26.62
C PHE A 620 25.35 -2.46 -26.44
N THR A 621 25.37 -2.92 -25.18
CA THR A 621 24.97 -4.27 -24.81
C THR A 621 23.72 -4.20 -23.94
N ILE A 622 22.65 -4.88 -24.37
CA ILE A 622 21.35 -4.93 -23.70
C ILE A 622 21.17 -6.34 -23.16
N THR A 623 20.95 -6.45 -21.86
CA THR A 623 20.60 -7.71 -21.21
C THR A 623 19.16 -7.65 -20.70
N ASN A 624 18.38 -8.73 -20.91
CA ASN A 624 17.01 -8.88 -20.49
C ASN A 624 16.94 -9.89 -19.36
N ALA A 625 16.45 -9.47 -18.19
CA ALA A 625 16.36 -10.33 -17.00
C ALA A 625 15.28 -11.41 -17.13
N TYR A 626 14.23 -11.19 -17.93
CA TYR A 626 13.15 -12.17 -18.14
C TYR A 626 13.51 -13.22 -19.21
N ASP A 627 14.25 -12.84 -20.22
CA ASP A 627 14.62 -13.72 -21.33
C ASP A 627 16.04 -13.43 -21.83
N PRO A 628 17.05 -14.15 -21.32
CA PRO A 628 18.43 -13.97 -21.78
C PRO A 628 18.63 -14.25 -23.26
N SER A 629 17.74 -14.97 -23.95
CA SER A 629 17.83 -15.20 -25.42
C SER A 629 17.57 -13.91 -26.21
N MET A 630 16.96 -12.90 -25.59
CA MET A 630 16.72 -11.60 -26.16
C MET A 630 17.87 -10.59 -25.90
N ASN A 631 18.98 -11.04 -25.35
CA ASN A 631 20.15 -10.19 -25.18
C ASN A 631 20.70 -9.72 -26.54
N LEU A 632 21.02 -8.45 -26.64
CA LEU A 632 21.37 -7.80 -27.90
C LEU A 632 22.67 -6.99 -27.77
N THR A 633 23.41 -6.92 -28.86
CA THR A 633 24.50 -5.95 -29.02
C THR A 633 24.27 -5.12 -30.28
N ARG A 634 24.39 -3.80 -30.16
CA ARG A 634 24.20 -2.83 -31.27
C ARG A 634 25.33 -1.82 -31.30
N THR A 635 25.75 -1.45 -32.47
CA THR A 635 26.79 -0.43 -32.65
C THR A 635 26.21 0.81 -33.32
N VAL A 636 26.17 1.92 -32.58
CA VAL A 636 25.69 3.21 -33.07
C VAL A 636 26.86 4.15 -33.34
N VAL A 637 26.92 4.65 -34.56
CA VAL A 637 27.94 5.62 -34.94
C VAL A 637 27.62 7.00 -34.35
N GLY A 638 28.65 7.86 -34.23
CA GLY A 638 28.45 9.19 -33.67
C GLY A 638 27.40 10.02 -34.42
N GLY A 639 26.58 10.75 -33.71
CA GLY A 639 25.49 11.58 -34.21
C GLY A 639 24.26 10.81 -34.71
N ASN A 640 24.15 9.51 -34.42
CA ASN A 640 23.06 8.67 -34.87
C ASN A 640 22.33 8.00 -33.71
N ASN A 641 21.20 7.37 -34.05
CA ASN A 641 20.40 6.54 -33.14
C ASN A 641 19.98 5.25 -33.85
N GLU A 642 19.54 4.26 -33.01
CA GLU A 642 18.94 3.01 -33.48
C GLU A 642 17.72 2.71 -32.59
N ASP A 643 16.58 2.47 -33.22
CA ASP A 643 15.35 2.09 -32.53
C ASP A 643 15.24 0.56 -32.48
N ILE A 644 14.95 0.01 -31.30
CA ILE A 644 14.77 -1.42 -31.04
C ILE A 644 13.35 -1.62 -30.51
N TYR A 645 12.64 -2.54 -31.15
CA TYR A 645 11.32 -2.96 -30.68
C TYR A 645 11.42 -4.30 -29.95
N LEU A 646 10.90 -4.35 -28.72
CA LEU A 646 10.91 -5.53 -27.86
C LEU A 646 9.51 -6.06 -27.66
N ASP A 647 9.28 -7.31 -28.04
CA ASP A 647 8.04 -8.03 -27.81
C ASP A 647 8.02 -8.57 -26.37
N LEU A 648 7.11 -8.07 -25.55
CA LEU A 648 7.00 -8.41 -24.14
C LEU A 648 5.89 -9.44 -23.83
N ARG A 649 5.25 -10.02 -24.84
CA ARG A 649 4.10 -10.93 -24.64
C ARG A 649 4.44 -12.14 -23.76
N ALA A 650 5.65 -12.67 -23.87
CA ALA A 650 6.10 -13.81 -23.06
C ALA A 650 6.23 -13.47 -21.56
N ALA A 651 6.44 -12.20 -21.25
CA ALA A 651 6.52 -11.67 -19.88
C ALA A 651 5.28 -10.83 -19.50
N TYR A 652 4.17 -10.97 -20.23
CA TYR A 652 2.91 -10.30 -19.94
C TYR A 652 2.98 -8.76 -19.91
N GLY A 653 3.87 -8.15 -20.69
CA GLY A 653 4.10 -6.70 -20.71
C GLY A 653 5.15 -6.21 -19.70
N TRP A 654 5.74 -7.10 -18.89
CA TRP A 654 6.83 -6.76 -17.98
C TRP A 654 8.17 -6.72 -18.69
N TYR A 655 9.03 -5.79 -18.27
CA TYR A 655 10.41 -5.66 -18.75
C TYR A 655 11.37 -5.32 -17.62
N ASP A 656 12.59 -5.82 -17.72
CA ASP A 656 13.73 -5.47 -16.87
C ASP A 656 15.01 -5.61 -17.69
N LEU A 657 15.49 -4.47 -18.17
CA LEU A 657 16.60 -4.36 -19.12
C LEU A 657 17.74 -3.59 -18.51
N THR A 658 18.96 -4.11 -18.67
CA THR A 658 20.17 -3.39 -18.32
C THR A 658 20.95 -3.11 -19.61
N VAL A 659 21.29 -1.83 -19.84
CA VAL A 659 22.07 -1.38 -20.97
C VAL A 659 23.42 -0.87 -20.48
N THR A 660 24.50 -1.39 -21.06
CA THR A 660 25.88 -0.96 -20.83
C THR A 660 26.55 -0.61 -22.15
N VAL A 661 27.69 0.06 -22.11
CA VAL A 661 28.44 0.45 -23.32
C VAL A 661 29.92 0.10 -23.19
N ASN A 662 30.59 -0.11 -24.34
CA ASN A 662 32.02 -0.42 -24.38
C ASN A 662 32.93 0.80 -24.18
N THR A 663 32.41 2.01 -24.28
CA THR A 663 33.17 3.28 -24.23
C THR A 663 33.24 3.89 -22.84
N ASP A 664 32.39 3.45 -21.90
CA ASP A 664 32.39 3.89 -20.50
C ASP A 664 31.95 2.71 -19.61
N ALA A 665 32.89 2.16 -18.85
CA ALA A 665 32.61 1.05 -17.92
C ALA A 665 31.70 1.43 -16.74
N THR A 666 31.49 2.74 -16.50
CA THR A 666 30.59 3.23 -15.46
C THR A 666 29.17 3.43 -15.96
N PHE A 667 28.96 3.45 -17.28
CA PHE A 667 27.63 3.68 -17.87
C PHE A 667 26.70 2.49 -17.62
N VAL A 668 25.59 2.76 -16.97
CA VAL A 668 24.46 1.83 -16.80
C VAL A 668 23.16 2.58 -16.99
N ARG A 669 22.26 1.98 -17.76
CA ARG A 669 20.82 2.32 -17.79
C ARG A 669 20.04 1.04 -17.49
N ARG A 670 19.36 0.97 -16.33
CA ARG A 670 18.40 -0.12 -16.06
C ARG A 670 17.01 0.46 -16.18
N LEU A 671 16.19 -0.23 -16.95
CA LEU A 671 14.80 0.13 -17.20
C LEU A 671 13.93 -1.07 -16.84
N ALA A 672 13.09 -0.93 -15.82
CA ALA A 672 12.15 -1.98 -15.44
C ALA A 672 10.77 -1.41 -15.15
N GLY A 673 9.73 -2.25 -15.35
CA GLY A 673 8.33 -1.90 -15.15
C GLY A 673 7.40 -2.73 -16.02
N HIS A 674 6.17 -2.26 -16.17
CA HIS A 674 5.12 -2.87 -16.96
C HIS A 674 4.53 -1.88 -17.97
N VAL A 675 4.23 -2.33 -19.18
CA VAL A 675 3.53 -1.53 -20.19
C VAL A 675 2.03 -1.69 -19.98
N GLU A 676 1.39 -0.66 -19.45
CA GLU A 676 -0.04 -0.64 -19.21
C GLU A 676 -0.83 -0.47 -20.53
N THR A 677 -1.75 -1.40 -20.79
CA THR A 677 -2.57 -1.41 -22.02
C THR A 677 -4.02 -0.99 -21.78
N GLY A 678 -4.37 -0.63 -20.55
CA GLY A 678 -5.76 -0.43 -20.13
C GLY A 678 -6.57 -1.73 -20.00
N ARG A 679 -5.92 -2.88 -20.09
CA ARG A 679 -6.53 -4.21 -19.93
C ARG A 679 -5.85 -4.98 -18.80
N SER A 680 -6.60 -5.87 -18.16
CA SER A 680 -6.02 -6.80 -17.20
C SER A 680 -4.91 -7.64 -17.84
N SER A 681 -3.87 -7.91 -17.08
CA SER A 681 -2.69 -8.68 -17.46
C SER A 681 -2.40 -9.75 -16.39
N MET A 682 -1.13 -10.11 -16.23
CA MET A 682 -0.63 -10.98 -15.15
C MET A 682 0.36 -10.19 -14.30
N SER A 683 0.50 -10.59 -13.04
CA SER A 683 1.54 -10.06 -12.17
C SER A 683 2.94 -10.35 -12.70
N ASP A 684 3.93 -9.67 -12.16
CA ASP A 684 5.32 -9.82 -12.55
C ASP A 684 5.80 -11.28 -12.41
N PRO A 685 6.24 -11.94 -13.50
CA PRO A 685 6.71 -13.32 -13.45
C PRO A 685 8.01 -13.50 -12.66
N ALA A 686 8.77 -12.44 -12.37
CA ALA A 686 9.98 -12.51 -11.57
C ALA A 686 9.69 -12.71 -10.06
N LEU A 687 8.49 -12.39 -9.58
CA LEU A 687 8.13 -12.46 -8.16
C LEU A 687 8.09 -13.89 -7.59
N GLY A 688 7.97 -14.91 -8.41
CA GLY A 688 7.89 -16.31 -7.99
C GLY A 688 8.96 -17.21 -8.61
N SER A 689 10.07 -16.64 -9.02
CA SER A 689 11.18 -17.35 -9.69
C SER A 689 12.23 -17.92 -8.73
#